data_51aa5d1b8476285132d7d19e893dd71d
#
_entry.id   51aa5d1b8476285132d7d19e893dd71d
#
_cell.length_a   1.000
_cell.length_b   1.000
_cell.length_c   1.000
_cell.angle_alpha   90.00
_cell.angle_beta   90.00
_cell.angle_gamma   90.00
#
_symmetry.space_group_name_H-M   'P 1'
#
loop_
_entity.id
_entity.type
_entity.pdbx_description
1 polymer ?
#
loop_
_entity_poly.entity_id
_entity_poly.type
_entity_poly.pdbx_seq_one_letter_code
_entity_poly.pdbx_strand_id
1 'polypeptide(L)'
;MNQKVLKTLEFYKIIEKLTEYAHSEPGKQMCRELVPSCDLHEIRENLQETSDAATRVRQKGSLSFAGVRDIRDSLKRLEVGSSLSIHELLSVSGLLTCAARAKNYGRHPESELPDDSLDGMFRMLEPLTNVNAEITRCILSEDEVADDASPGLRHVRRQMKLTADRVHSQLNAILNSSRTLLQDAVITMRDGRYCLPVKSEHKGQFPGMVHDQSSTGSTLFIEPMAVVKLNNELRELEIREQKEIEMVLAALSMELVPYIEPLATNQEVLTKLDFIFAKAALSRHYNCTAPKFNNRGYINIKDGRHPLLDPKTVVPINIYLGKDFDLLIVTGPNTGGKTVSLKTVGLFTLMGQSGLHIPAFDGSELAVFEEVFADIGDEQSIEQSLSTFSAHMTNIVSILEKADSRSLCLFDELGAGTDPTEGAALAIAILSFLHNMKCRTMATTHYSELKVFALTTEGVENACCEFSVETLRPTYRLLIGIPGKSNAFAISKKLGLPDYIIDDARTHLETNDEAFEDLLANLEQSRVTIENERAEIERYKAEINGLKKRLEQKEERLDERKEKLLRNANEEAQRILREAKETADQTIRNINKLAQSSGVGKELEAERSKLREKLDKVDKNLSIKNEKGPKKMISPKKIKIGDGVKVLSMNLKGTVSTLPNAKGDLYVQMGILRSLVNIKDLELLDEPSVSGPGLDSAKKNTGSGKIKMSKSFSVSPEINLIGMTVDEAIPVLDKYLDDAYLAHLPKVRVVHGRGTGALKAGVHRHLKKLKYVQEFRLGDFGEGDTGVTIVTFK
;
A
#
# COMPACT_ATOMS: atom_id res chain seq x y z
N MET A 1 -29.27 -5.69 1.66
CA MET A 1 -28.72 -4.39 2.18
C MET A 1 -29.63 -3.24 1.83
N ASN A 2 -29.95 -2.38 2.81
CA ASN A 2 -30.88 -1.26 2.64
C ASN A 2 -30.18 -0.07 1.93
N GLN A 3 -30.82 0.52 0.92
CA GLN A 3 -30.29 1.70 0.20
C GLN A 3 -30.09 2.92 1.12
N LYS A 4 -30.90 3.08 2.18
CA LYS A 4 -30.74 4.15 3.17
C LYS A 4 -29.36 4.11 3.83
N VAL A 5 -28.89 2.92 4.19
CA VAL A 5 -27.58 2.72 4.84
C VAL A 5 -26.42 3.05 3.90
N LEU A 6 -26.52 2.67 2.62
CA LEU A 6 -25.50 3.02 1.62
C LEU A 6 -25.33 4.54 1.51
N LYS A 7 -26.43 5.29 1.65
CA LYS A 7 -26.41 6.75 1.65
C LYS A 7 -25.87 7.33 2.98
N THR A 8 -26.33 6.82 4.11
CA THR A 8 -25.91 7.28 5.46
C THR A 8 -24.41 7.07 5.68
N LEU A 9 -23.87 5.93 5.25
CA LEU A 9 -22.44 5.60 5.34
C LEU A 9 -21.61 6.16 4.17
N GLU A 10 -22.23 6.93 3.28
CA GLU A 10 -21.58 7.60 2.15
C GLU A 10 -20.87 6.64 1.17
N PHE A 11 -21.34 5.39 1.08
CA PHE A 11 -20.75 4.36 0.20
C PHE A 11 -20.79 4.78 -1.27
N TYR A 12 -21.83 5.55 -1.69
CA TYR A 12 -21.90 6.09 -3.04
C TYR A 12 -20.69 6.94 -3.44
N LYS A 13 -20.03 7.65 -2.48
CA LYS A 13 -18.80 8.41 -2.75
C LYS A 13 -17.62 7.50 -3.07
N ILE A 14 -17.57 6.31 -2.46
CA ILE A 14 -16.56 5.29 -2.80
C ILE A 14 -16.82 4.74 -4.20
N ILE A 15 -18.10 4.51 -4.55
CA ILE A 15 -18.50 4.08 -5.90
C ILE A 15 -18.17 5.14 -6.96
N GLU A 16 -18.41 6.43 -6.67
CA GLU A 16 -18.00 7.53 -7.55
C GLU A 16 -16.49 7.51 -7.78
N LYS A 17 -15.71 7.40 -6.71
CA LYS A 17 -14.25 7.28 -6.79
C LYS A 17 -13.81 6.04 -7.56
N LEU A 18 -14.44 4.89 -7.33
CA LEU A 18 -14.13 3.67 -8.07
C LEU A 18 -14.40 3.86 -9.58
N THR A 19 -15.52 4.51 -9.93
CA THR A 19 -15.91 4.78 -11.31
C THR A 19 -14.88 5.67 -12.06
N GLU A 20 -14.18 6.58 -11.36
CA GLU A 20 -13.10 7.39 -11.94
C GLU A 20 -11.93 6.53 -12.44
N TYR A 21 -11.71 5.35 -11.88
CA TYR A 21 -10.60 4.45 -12.26
C TYR A 21 -10.94 3.48 -13.38
N ALA A 22 -12.23 3.25 -13.68
CA ALA A 22 -12.62 2.45 -14.83
C ALA A 22 -12.45 3.25 -16.13
N HIS A 23 -11.89 2.62 -17.15
CA HIS A 23 -11.56 3.26 -18.43
C HIS A 23 -12.70 3.17 -19.44
N SER A 24 -13.45 2.07 -19.43
CA SER A 24 -14.55 1.80 -20.35
C SER A 24 -15.88 2.19 -19.76
N GLU A 25 -16.84 2.61 -20.58
CA GLU A 25 -18.20 2.90 -20.10
C GLU A 25 -18.91 1.65 -19.53
N PRO A 26 -18.81 0.45 -20.15
CA PRO A 26 -19.31 -0.76 -19.52
C PRO A 26 -18.67 -1.06 -18.16
N GLY A 27 -17.36 -0.85 -18.00
CA GLY A 27 -16.67 -1.01 -16.73
C GLY A 27 -17.14 -0.01 -15.68
N LYS A 28 -17.37 1.25 -16.05
CA LYS A 28 -17.97 2.27 -15.17
C LYS A 28 -19.38 1.90 -14.75
N GLN A 29 -20.16 1.31 -15.65
CA GLN A 29 -21.50 0.83 -15.32
C GLN A 29 -21.45 -0.28 -14.27
N MET A 30 -20.53 -1.26 -14.40
CA MET A 30 -20.31 -2.28 -13.38
C MET A 30 -19.90 -1.67 -12.02
N CYS A 31 -19.08 -0.61 -12.04
CA CYS A 31 -18.74 0.10 -10.80
C CYS A 31 -19.97 0.73 -10.14
N ARG A 32 -20.86 1.37 -10.92
CA ARG A 32 -22.09 2.02 -10.41
C ARG A 32 -23.10 1.00 -9.86
N GLU A 33 -23.14 -0.20 -10.43
CA GLU A 33 -24.04 -1.28 -10.05
C GLU A 33 -23.50 -2.15 -8.91
N LEU A 34 -22.29 -1.85 -8.41
CA LEU A 34 -21.67 -2.62 -7.35
C LEU A 34 -22.45 -2.51 -6.04
N VAL A 35 -22.87 -3.65 -5.53
CA VAL A 35 -23.58 -3.79 -4.25
C VAL A 35 -22.85 -4.76 -3.33
N PRO A 36 -22.90 -4.58 -2.00
CA PRO A 36 -22.30 -5.52 -1.06
C PRO A 36 -22.99 -6.88 -1.12
N SER A 37 -22.20 -7.95 -1.22
CA SER A 37 -22.66 -9.35 -1.15
C SER A 37 -22.75 -9.85 0.30
N CYS A 38 -23.62 -10.82 0.54
CA CYS A 38 -23.72 -11.55 1.82
C CYS A 38 -23.16 -12.99 1.70
N ASP A 39 -22.66 -13.39 0.54
CA ASP A 39 -22.02 -14.68 0.34
C ASP A 39 -20.52 -14.60 0.61
N LEU A 40 -20.06 -15.34 1.63
CA LEU A 40 -18.65 -15.37 2.01
C LEU A 40 -17.74 -15.89 0.87
N HIS A 41 -18.23 -16.82 0.05
CA HIS A 41 -17.44 -17.37 -1.06
C HIS A 41 -17.23 -16.32 -2.13
N GLU A 42 -18.32 -15.69 -2.58
CA GLU A 42 -18.29 -14.59 -3.55
C GLU A 42 -17.42 -13.41 -3.07
N ILE A 43 -17.54 -13.01 -1.79
CA ILE A 43 -16.71 -11.94 -1.19
C ILE A 43 -15.23 -12.29 -1.29
N ARG A 44 -14.87 -13.54 -0.95
CA ARG A 44 -13.46 -13.98 -0.98
C ARG A 44 -12.92 -14.05 -2.41
N GLU A 45 -13.70 -14.54 -3.36
CA GLU A 45 -13.33 -14.55 -4.77
C GLU A 45 -13.09 -13.13 -5.29
N ASN A 46 -14.02 -12.21 -5.04
CA ASN A 46 -13.92 -10.82 -5.45
C ASN A 46 -12.72 -10.10 -4.81
N LEU A 47 -12.40 -10.38 -3.54
CA LEU A 47 -11.21 -9.85 -2.86
C LEU A 47 -9.93 -10.45 -3.43
N GLN A 48 -9.93 -11.75 -3.77
CA GLN A 48 -8.79 -12.41 -4.39
C GLN A 48 -8.51 -11.83 -5.78
N GLU A 49 -9.56 -11.68 -6.64
CA GLU A 49 -9.44 -11.02 -7.94
C GLU A 49 -8.82 -9.62 -7.81
N THR A 50 -9.27 -8.84 -6.82
CA THR A 50 -8.73 -7.50 -6.55
C THR A 50 -7.26 -7.54 -6.10
N SER A 51 -6.89 -8.51 -5.25
CA SER A 51 -5.52 -8.69 -4.74
C SER A 51 -4.56 -9.12 -5.84
N ASP A 52 -5.00 -10.03 -6.71
CA ASP A 52 -4.20 -10.51 -7.84
C ASP A 52 -3.99 -9.40 -8.86
N ALA A 53 -5.04 -8.61 -9.17
CA ALA A 53 -4.91 -7.43 -10.02
C ALA A 53 -3.95 -6.40 -9.42
N ALA A 54 -4.05 -6.10 -8.11
CA ALA A 54 -3.14 -5.18 -7.44
C ALA A 54 -1.68 -5.68 -7.48
N THR A 55 -1.47 -6.99 -7.36
CA THR A 55 -0.15 -7.61 -7.47
C THR A 55 0.40 -7.51 -8.90
N ARG A 56 -0.43 -7.79 -9.92
CA ARG A 56 -0.05 -7.64 -11.33
C ARG A 56 0.29 -6.19 -11.68
N VAL A 57 -0.52 -5.22 -11.22
CA VAL A 57 -0.24 -3.79 -11.44
C VAL A 57 1.09 -3.38 -10.82
N ARG A 58 1.46 -3.93 -9.66
CA ARG A 58 2.75 -3.65 -9.02
C ARG A 58 3.93 -4.26 -9.78
N GLN A 59 3.75 -5.43 -10.40
CA GLN A 59 4.81 -6.17 -11.09
C GLN A 59 4.98 -5.75 -12.55
N LYS A 60 3.86 -5.60 -13.29
CA LYS A 60 3.84 -5.39 -14.75
C LYS A 60 3.35 -3.99 -15.16
N GLY A 61 2.92 -3.15 -14.20
CA GLY A 61 2.28 -1.87 -14.49
C GLY A 61 0.79 -1.99 -14.76
N SER A 62 0.12 -0.85 -14.99
CA SER A 62 -1.33 -0.78 -15.25
C SER A 62 -1.65 -1.23 -16.68
N LEU A 63 -2.78 -1.94 -16.83
CA LEU A 63 -3.37 -2.27 -18.13
C LEU A 63 -4.41 -1.21 -18.50
N SER A 64 -4.38 -0.70 -19.73
CA SER A 64 -5.37 0.25 -20.22
C SER A 64 -6.48 -0.45 -21.00
N PHE A 65 -7.71 -0.19 -20.63
CA PHE A 65 -8.92 -0.65 -21.29
C PHE A 65 -9.57 0.42 -22.18
N ALA A 66 -8.81 1.51 -22.48
CA ALA A 66 -9.26 2.51 -23.44
C ALA A 66 -9.46 1.88 -24.82
N GLY A 67 -10.63 2.10 -25.38
CA GLY A 67 -11.06 1.48 -26.65
C GLY A 67 -12.13 0.39 -26.47
N VAL A 68 -12.38 -0.09 -25.26
CA VAL A 68 -13.53 -0.98 -24.97
C VAL A 68 -14.80 -0.13 -24.93
N ARG A 69 -15.59 -0.24 -25.98
CA ARG A 69 -16.94 0.36 -26.09
C ARG A 69 -17.96 -0.76 -26.04
N ASP A 70 -19.21 -0.44 -25.70
CA ASP A 70 -20.30 -1.42 -25.72
C ASP A 70 -20.66 -1.77 -27.16
N ILE A 71 -20.45 -3.02 -27.54
CA ILE A 71 -20.78 -3.53 -28.89
C ILE A 71 -21.95 -4.50 -28.91
N ARG A 72 -22.69 -4.67 -27.81
CA ARG A 72 -23.79 -5.64 -27.70
C ARG A 72 -24.90 -5.40 -28.76
N ASP A 73 -25.20 -4.15 -29.02
CA ASP A 73 -26.19 -3.82 -30.07
C ASP A 73 -25.63 -4.04 -31.47
N SER A 74 -24.35 -3.82 -31.69
CA SER A 74 -23.68 -4.16 -32.95
C SER A 74 -23.68 -5.67 -33.21
N LEU A 75 -23.46 -6.49 -32.15
CA LEU A 75 -23.54 -7.96 -32.26
C LEU A 75 -24.94 -8.42 -32.64
N LYS A 76 -26.00 -7.88 -32.03
CA LYS A 76 -27.40 -8.18 -32.42
C LYS A 76 -27.70 -7.84 -33.88
N ARG A 77 -27.14 -6.72 -34.38
CA ARG A 77 -27.27 -6.31 -35.80
C ARG A 77 -26.57 -7.31 -36.72
N LEU A 78 -25.40 -7.81 -36.35
CA LEU A 78 -24.67 -8.86 -37.08
C LEU A 78 -25.49 -10.17 -37.13
N GLU A 79 -26.12 -10.57 -36.02
CA GLU A 79 -26.95 -11.78 -35.93
C GLU A 79 -28.12 -11.75 -36.93
N VAL A 80 -28.73 -10.57 -37.15
CA VAL A 80 -29.81 -10.41 -38.12
C VAL A 80 -29.32 -10.07 -39.54
N GLY A 81 -27.99 -10.13 -39.77
CA GLY A 81 -27.38 -9.91 -41.07
C GLY A 81 -27.35 -8.44 -41.51
N SER A 82 -27.45 -7.50 -40.61
CA SER A 82 -27.37 -6.05 -40.91
C SER A 82 -25.91 -5.59 -40.92
N SER A 83 -25.59 -4.69 -41.85
CA SER A 83 -24.28 -4.08 -41.94
C SER A 83 -24.03 -3.11 -40.77
N LEU A 84 -22.81 -3.08 -40.24
CA LEU A 84 -22.34 -2.15 -39.24
C LEU A 84 -21.87 -0.84 -39.88
N SER A 85 -22.01 0.25 -39.17
CA SER A 85 -21.47 1.56 -39.52
C SER A 85 -19.95 1.61 -39.27
N ILE A 86 -19.27 2.65 -39.78
CA ILE A 86 -17.85 2.92 -39.55
C ILE A 86 -17.57 2.99 -38.04
N HIS A 87 -18.35 3.73 -37.29
CA HIS A 87 -18.19 3.86 -35.84
C HIS A 87 -18.32 2.52 -35.10
N GLU A 88 -19.26 1.64 -35.49
CA GLU A 88 -19.44 0.32 -34.90
C GLU A 88 -18.26 -0.60 -35.20
N LEU A 89 -17.78 -0.61 -36.46
CA LEU A 89 -16.58 -1.38 -36.85
C LEU A 89 -15.33 -0.90 -36.14
N LEU A 90 -15.14 0.40 -35.95
CA LEU A 90 -14.04 0.95 -35.15
C LEU A 90 -14.16 0.57 -33.68
N SER A 91 -15.38 0.48 -33.14
CA SER A 91 -15.61 0.02 -31.77
C SER A 91 -15.21 -1.44 -31.62
N VAL A 92 -15.54 -2.30 -32.60
CA VAL A 92 -15.08 -3.70 -32.64
C VAL A 92 -13.54 -3.77 -32.76
N SER A 93 -12.92 -2.97 -33.65
CA SER A 93 -11.47 -2.90 -33.76
C SER A 93 -10.78 -2.47 -32.46
N GLY A 94 -11.34 -1.46 -31.78
CA GLY A 94 -10.88 -1.02 -30.45
C GLY A 94 -10.93 -2.13 -29.41
N LEU A 95 -12.03 -2.89 -29.37
CA LEU A 95 -12.20 -4.06 -28.50
C LEU A 95 -11.13 -5.12 -28.80
N LEU A 96 -10.94 -5.50 -30.06
CA LEU A 96 -9.94 -6.51 -30.48
C LEU A 96 -8.50 -6.07 -30.18
N THR A 97 -8.22 -4.81 -30.37
CA THR A 97 -6.90 -4.22 -30.01
C THR A 97 -6.66 -4.29 -28.51
N CYS A 98 -7.71 -4.02 -27.71
CA CYS A 98 -7.65 -4.16 -26.26
C CYS A 98 -7.48 -5.63 -25.84
N ALA A 99 -8.21 -6.56 -26.49
CA ALA A 99 -8.09 -8.01 -26.25
C ALA A 99 -6.66 -8.49 -26.54
N ALA A 100 -6.02 -8.05 -27.61
CA ALA A 100 -4.63 -8.37 -27.93
C ALA A 100 -3.66 -7.89 -26.84
N ARG A 101 -3.82 -6.65 -26.39
CA ARG A 101 -3.00 -6.07 -25.30
C ARG A 101 -3.21 -6.83 -23.99
N ALA A 102 -4.46 -7.08 -23.63
CA ALA A 102 -4.80 -7.80 -22.40
C ALA A 102 -4.28 -9.24 -22.44
N LYS A 103 -4.45 -9.97 -23.54
CA LYS A 103 -3.91 -11.32 -23.70
C LYS A 103 -2.39 -11.37 -23.55
N ASN A 104 -1.68 -10.41 -24.12
CA ASN A 104 -0.22 -10.30 -23.98
C ASN A 104 0.19 -9.95 -22.53
N TYR A 105 -0.56 -9.07 -21.86
CA TYR A 105 -0.34 -8.74 -20.46
C TYR A 105 -0.55 -9.95 -19.54
N GLY A 106 -1.54 -10.80 -19.84
CA GLY A 106 -1.83 -12.05 -19.12
C GLY A 106 -0.75 -13.12 -19.24
N ARG A 107 0.14 -13.06 -20.25
CA ARG A 107 1.19 -14.07 -20.43
C ARG A 107 2.20 -14.02 -19.29
N HIS A 108 2.48 -15.19 -18.70
CA HIS A 108 3.60 -15.38 -17.77
C HIS A 108 4.81 -15.93 -18.52
N PRO A 109 6.04 -15.51 -18.22
CA PRO A 109 7.23 -16.30 -18.60
C PRO A 109 7.10 -17.68 -17.94
N GLU A 110 7.33 -18.74 -18.72
CA GLU A 110 7.00 -20.15 -18.40
C GLU A 110 7.56 -20.74 -17.10
N SER A 111 8.20 -20.01 -16.20
CA SER A 111 8.97 -20.60 -15.11
C SER A 111 8.81 -19.96 -13.71
N GLU A 112 8.07 -18.88 -13.48
CA GLU A 112 8.28 -18.16 -12.22
C GLU A 112 7.05 -17.81 -11.35
N LEU A 113 5.82 -17.90 -11.85
CA LEU A 113 4.65 -17.52 -11.03
C LEU A 113 3.54 -18.58 -11.15
N PRO A 114 2.92 -18.98 -10.03
CA PRO A 114 1.72 -19.82 -10.06
C PRO A 114 0.57 -19.06 -10.73
N ASP A 115 -0.34 -19.81 -11.37
CA ASP A 115 -1.59 -19.27 -11.91
C ASP A 115 -2.35 -18.52 -10.81
N ASP A 116 -2.87 -17.34 -11.14
CA ASP A 116 -3.74 -16.55 -10.26
C ASP A 116 -5.21 -16.58 -10.74
N SER A 117 -6.12 -15.96 -9.98
CA SER A 117 -7.55 -15.97 -10.29
C SER A 117 -7.92 -15.33 -11.64
N LEU A 118 -7.05 -14.49 -12.19
CA LEU A 118 -7.29 -13.73 -13.42
C LEU A 118 -6.81 -14.45 -14.69
N ASP A 119 -5.94 -15.46 -14.55
CA ASP A 119 -5.35 -16.16 -15.72
C ASP A 119 -6.42 -16.81 -16.63
N GLY A 120 -7.47 -17.36 -16.04
CA GLY A 120 -8.62 -17.87 -16.80
C GLY A 120 -9.22 -16.83 -17.73
N MET A 121 -9.45 -15.63 -17.23
CA MET A 121 -10.04 -14.52 -18.02
C MET A 121 -9.10 -14.10 -19.16
N PHE A 122 -7.81 -13.96 -18.91
CA PHE A 122 -6.85 -13.59 -19.97
C PHE A 122 -6.72 -14.68 -21.04
N ARG A 123 -6.86 -15.97 -20.69
CA ARG A 123 -6.83 -17.07 -21.66
C ARG A 123 -8.06 -17.10 -22.57
N MET A 124 -9.24 -16.73 -22.07
CA MET A 124 -10.49 -16.68 -22.81
C MET A 124 -10.50 -15.62 -23.92
N LEU A 125 -9.65 -14.61 -23.84
CA LEU A 125 -9.61 -13.54 -24.84
C LEU A 125 -9.14 -14.03 -26.20
N GLU A 126 -9.86 -13.67 -27.25
CA GLU A 126 -9.52 -13.96 -28.65
C GLU A 126 -9.25 -12.68 -29.43
N PRO A 127 -8.00 -12.33 -29.71
CA PRO A 127 -7.64 -11.06 -30.36
C PRO A 127 -8.06 -10.90 -31.80
N LEU A 128 -8.44 -11.99 -32.50
CA LEU A 128 -8.85 -12.02 -33.91
C LEU A 128 -8.01 -11.08 -34.80
N THR A 129 -6.70 -11.22 -34.71
CA THR A 129 -5.73 -10.26 -35.28
C THR A 129 -5.88 -10.02 -36.77
N ASN A 130 -6.26 -11.07 -37.54
CA ASN A 130 -6.46 -10.96 -38.99
C ASN A 130 -7.67 -10.07 -39.30
N VAL A 131 -8.80 -10.29 -38.61
CA VAL A 131 -10.02 -9.50 -38.78
C VAL A 131 -9.79 -8.05 -38.37
N ASN A 132 -9.11 -7.85 -37.22
CA ASN A 132 -8.77 -6.50 -36.76
C ASN A 132 -7.84 -5.75 -37.75
N ALA A 133 -6.88 -6.46 -38.34
CA ALA A 133 -5.99 -5.89 -39.35
C ALA A 133 -6.76 -5.47 -40.60
N GLU A 134 -7.74 -6.26 -41.04
CA GLU A 134 -8.58 -5.94 -42.22
C GLU A 134 -9.49 -4.72 -41.95
N ILE A 135 -10.12 -4.63 -40.76
CA ILE A 135 -10.90 -3.45 -40.37
C ILE A 135 -10.00 -2.21 -40.38
N THR A 136 -8.83 -2.29 -39.73
CA THR A 136 -7.89 -1.14 -39.64
C THR A 136 -7.32 -0.76 -40.99
N ARG A 137 -7.14 -1.70 -41.91
CA ARG A 137 -6.71 -1.44 -43.29
C ARG A 137 -7.79 -0.69 -44.06
N CYS A 138 -9.07 -1.06 -43.90
CA CYS A 138 -10.18 -0.48 -44.66
C CYS A 138 -10.68 0.85 -44.10
N ILE A 139 -10.63 1.04 -42.75
CA ILE A 139 -11.19 2.20 -42.06
C ILE A 139 -10.05 2.96 -41.36
N LEU A 140 -9.78 4.18 -41.80
CA LEU A 140 -8.69 5.03 -41.27
C LEU A 140 -9.15 5.90 -40.11
N SER A 141 -10.38 6.41 -40.16
CA SER A 141 -10.99 7.24 -39.11
C SER A 141 -12.51 7.14 -39.14
N GLU A 142 -13.20 7.83 -38.22
CA GLU A 142 -14.69 7.87 -38.17
C GLU A 142 -15.30 8.44 -39.47
N ASP A 143 -14.57 9.25 -40.20
CA ASP A 143 -15.03 9.93 -41.42
C ASP A 143 -14.34 9.43 -42.69
N GLU A 144 -13.40 8.50 -42.61
CA GLU A 144 -12.54 8.14 -43.72
C GLU A 144 -12.37 6.62 -43.88
N VAL A 145 -12.81 6.14 -45.05
CA VAL A 145 -12.55 4.79 -45.54
C VAL A 145 -11.35 4.87 -46.52
N ALA A 146 -10.40 3.95 -46.40
CA ALA A 146 -9.19 3.90 -47.21
C ALA A 146 -9.51 3.78 -48.70
N ASP A 147 -8.73 4.48 -49.54
CA ASP A 147 -8.90 4.41 -50.99
C ASP A 147 -8.75 2.99 -51.55
N ASP A 148 -7.96 2.18 -50.91
CA ASP A 148 -7.69 0.80 -51.30
C ASP A 148 -8.49 -0.25 -50.49
N ALA A 149 -9.52 0.21 -49.79
CA ALA A 149 -10.42 -0.71 -49.07
C ALA A 149 -11.09 -1.70 -50.04
N SER A 150 -11.45 -1.25 -51.26
CA SER A 150 -11.87 -2.14 -52.32
C SER A 150 -11.32 -1.67 -53.70
N PRO A 151 -11.16 -2.58 -54.67
CA PRO A 151 -10.80 -2.19 -56.02
C PRO A 151 -11.85 -1.26 -56.67
N GLY A 152 -13.13 -1.41 -56.34
CA GLY A 152 -14.23 -0.58 -56.80
C GLY A 152 -14.10 0.87 -56.30
N LEU A 153 -13.92 1.05 -54.98
CA LEU A 153 -13.76 2.35 -54.35
C LEU A 153 -12.55 3.10 -54.90
N ARG A 154 -11.41 2.42 -55.03
CA ARG A 154 -10.19 2.97 -55.65
C ARG A 154 -10.44 3.47 -57.08
N HIS A 155 -11.20 2.69 -57.88
CA HIS A 155 -11.51 3.07 -59.24
C HIS A 155 -12.42 4.32 -59.27
N VAL A 156 -13.50 4.35 -58.49
CA VAL A 156 -14.41 5.49 -58.43
C VAL A 156 -13.72 6.76 -57.96
N ARG A 157 -12.93 6.73 -56.89
CA ARG A 157 -12.19 7.90 -56.36
C ARG A 157 -11.16 8.42 -57.36
N ARG A 158 -10.49 7.50 -58.08
CA ARG A 158 -9.61 7.91 -59.18
C ARG A 158 -10.37 8.61 -60.29
N GLN A 159 -11.56 8.13 -60.70
CA GLN A 159 -12.41 8.78 -61.68
C GLN A 159 -12.90 10.14 -61.20
N MET A 160 -13.31 10.26 -59.93
CA MET A 160 -13.73 11.52 -59.32
C MET A 160 -12.62 12.57 -59.38
N LYS A 161 -11.38 12.18 -59.04
CA LYS A 161 -10.22 13.07 -59.14
C LYS A 161 -9.98 13.53 -60.57
N LEU A 162 -9.99 12.63 -61.55
CA LEU A 162 -9.81 12.94 -62.94
C LEU A 162 -10.93 13.86 -63.50
N THR A 163 -12.19 13.63 -63.10
CA THR A 163 -13.32 14.47 -63.51
C THR A 163 -13.29 15.83 -62.83
N ALA A 164 -12.90 15.93 -61.57
CA ALA A 164 -12.69 17.19 -60.86
C ALA A 164 -11.55 18.02 -61.51
N ASP A 165 -10.46 17.37 -61.87
CA ASP A 165 -9.32 18.05 -62.58
C ASP A 165 -9.79 18.60 -63.93
N ARG A 166 -10.63 17.88 -64.67
CA ARG A 166 -11.24 18.36 -65.93
C ARG A 166 -12.20 19.54 -65.71
N VAL A 167 -13.04 19.50 -64.64
CA VAL A 167 -13.90 20.63 -64.24
C VAL A 167 -13.06 21.86 -63.97
N HIS A 168 -12.03 21.73 -63.12
CA HIS A 168 -11.11 22.82 -62.80
C HIS A 168 -10.37 23.40 -64.04
N SER A 169 -9.94 22.53 -64.93
CA SER A 169 -9.29 22.96 -66.18
C SER A 169 -10.23 23.77 -67.08
N GLN A 170 -11.48 23.31 -67.23
CA GLN A 170 -12.47 24.05 -68.03
C GLN A 170 -12.90 25.36 -67.36
N LEU A 171 -13.12 25.35 -66.02
CA LEU A 171 -13.45 26.57 -65.29
C LEU A 171 -12.34 27.61 -65.36
N ASN A 172 -11.08 27.19 -65.26
CA ASN A 172 -9.93 28.08 -65.40
C ASN A 172 -9.85 28.70 -66.85
N ALA A 173 -10.16 27.92 -67.85
CA ALA A 173 -10.28 28.46 -69.26
C ALA A 173 -11.39 29.51 -69.33
N ILE A 174 -12.56 29.27 -68.74
CA ILE A 174 -13.66 30.21 -68.72
C ILE A 174 -13.36 31.45 -67.91
N LEU A 175 -12.69 31.29 -66.69
CA LEU A 175 -12.20 32.39 -65.88
C LEU A 175 -11.34 33.33 -66.65
N ASN A 176 -10.40 32.80 -67.51
CA ASN A 176 -9.50 33.59 -68.24
C ASN A 176 -10.21 34.29 -69.40
N SER A 177 -11.18 33.65 -70.06
CA SER A 177 -11.89 34.23 -71.25
C SER A 177 -13.02 35.21 -70.87
N SER A 178 -13.63 35.04 -69.69
CA SER A 178 -14.84 35.82 -69.34
C SER A 178 -14.61 36.68 -68.06
N ARG A 179 -13.37 37.11 -67.86
CA ARG A 179 -12.93 37.81 -66.61
C ARG A 179 -13.75 39.08 -66.30
N THR A 180 -14.16 39.81 -67.33
CA THR A 180 -14.94 41.05 -67.22
C THR A 180 -16.37 40.84 -66.72
N LEU A 181 -16.93 39.65 -66.97
CA LEU A 181 -18.28 39.28 -66.57
C LEU A 181 -18.37 38.79 -65.12
N LEU A 182 -17.23 38.40 -64.53
CA LEU A 182 -17.17 37.83 -63.18
C LEU A 182 -17.03 38.92 -62.14
N GLN A 183 -17.63 38.68 -60.95
CA GLN A 183 -17.47 39.52 -59.80
C GLN A 183 -16.05 39.33 -59.21
N ASP A 184 -15.62 38.05 -59.08
CA ASP A 184 -14.31 37.62 -58.62
C ASP A 184 -13.81 36.47 -59.51
N ALA A 185 -12.48 36.41 -59.72
CA ALA A 185 -11.86 35.35 -60.53
C ALA A 185 -11.54 34.13 -59.66
N VAL A 186 -12.57 33.54 -59.03
CA VAL A 186 -12.47 32.36 -58.15
C VAL A 186 -13.47 31.28 -58.54
N ILE A 187 -13.07 30.01 -58.39
CA ILE A 187 -13.98 28.88 -58.53
C ILE A 187 -14.61 28.66 -57.16
N THR A 188 -15.95 28.56 -57.11
CA THR A 188 -16.71 28.35 -55.90
C THR A 188 -17.53 27.06 -56.00
N MET A 189 -17.90 26.48 -54.86
CA MET A 189 -18.84 25.36 -54.83
C MET A 189 -20.15 25.82 -54.19
N ARG A 190 -21.26 25.50 -54.88
CA ARG A 190 -22.63 25.72 -54.38
C ARG A 190 -23.48 24.48 -54.66
N ASP A 191 -24.20 24.00 -53.62
CA ASP A 191 -25.00 22.77 -53.67
C ASP A 191 -24.24 21.57 -54.27
N GLY A 192 -22.95 21.43 -53.93
CA GLY A 192 -22.10 20.36 -54.45
C GLY A 192 -21.68 20.52 -55.92
N ARG A 193 -21.84 21.71 -56.49
CA ARG A 193 -21.49 21.99 -57.91
C ARG A 193 -20.46 23.12 -58.02
N TYR A 194 -19.55 22.95 -58.91
CA TYR A 194 -18.57 23.99 -59.21
C TYR A 194 -19.20 25.12 -60.02
N CYS A 195 -19.15 26.33 -59.50
CA CYS A 195 -19.76 27.55 -60.04
C CYS A 195 -18.76 28.70 -60.14
N LEU A 196 -19.12 29.70 -60.93
CA LEU A 196 -18.37 30.96 -61.03
C LEU A 196 -19.25 32.11 -60.56
N PRO A 197 -18.68 33.06 -59.79
CA PRO A 197 -19.39 34.25 -59.31
C PRO A 197 -19.50 35.27 -60.44
N VAL A 198 -20.67 35.40 -61.06
CA VAL A 198 -20.97 36.29 -62.15
C VAL A 198 -21.73 37.50 -61.65
N LYS A 199 -21.43 38.68 -62.12
CA LYS A 199 -22.17 39.93 -61.85
C LYS A 199 -23.62 39.76 -62.36
N SER A 200 -24.60 40.13 -61.56
CA SER A 200 -26.03 39.94 -61.86
C SER A 200 -26.45 40.63 -63.16
N GLU A 201 -25.83 41.79 -63.52
CA GLU A 201 -26.00 42.55 -64.77
C GLU A 201 -25.59 41.76 -66.03
N HIS A 202 -24.65 40.82 -65.87
CA HIS A 202 -24.11 40.05 -67.01
C HIS A 202 -24.76 38.64 -67.10
N LYS A 203 -25.84 38.35 -66.39
CA LYS A 203 -26.52 37.04 -66.41
C LYS A 203 -26.86 36.60 -67.84
N GLY A 204 -27.39 37.49 -68.67
CA GLY A 204 -27.79 37.20 -70.08
C GLY A 204 -26.66 36.91 -70.99
N GLN A 205 -25.39 37.34 -70.72
CA GLN A 205 -24.19 37.14 -71.51
C GLN A 205 -23.39 35.89 -71.07
N PHE A 206 -23.71 35.29 -69.87
CA PHE A 206 -22.99 34.13 -69.35
C PHE A 206 -23.89 32.88 -69.42
N PRO A 207 -23.65 31.95 -70.33
CA PRO A 207 -24.48 30.76 -70.48
C PRO A 207 -24.24 29.77 -69.35
N GLY A 208 -25.28 29.49 -68.55
CA GLY A 208 -25.16 28.58 -67.41
C GLY A 208 -26.39 28.55 -66.55
N MET A 209 -26.38 27.67 -65.55
CA MET A 209 -27.45 27.51 -64.54
C MET A 209 -27.10 28.26 -63.25
N VAL A 210 -28.05 29.05 -62.75
CA VAL A 210 -27.89 29.74 -61.44
C VAL A 210 -28.21 28.78 -60.34
N HIS A 211 -27.28 28.59 -59.41
CA HIS A 211 -27.47 27.73 -58.24
C HIS A 211 -27.67 28.52 -56.96
N ASP A 212 -27.06 29.70 -56.90
CA ASP A 212 -27.15 30.52 -55.68
C ASP A 212 -27.00 31.98 -56.00
N GLN A 213 -27.37 32.86 -55.09
CA GLN A 213 -27.25 34.32 -55.22
C GLN A 213 -26.69 34.93 -53.93
N SER A 214 -25.84 35.95 -54.04
CA SER A 214 -25.37 36.64 -52.85
C SER A 214 -26.51 37.36 -52.14
N SER A 215 -26.35 37.59 -50.82
CA SER A 215 -27.36 38.27 -49.99
C SER A 215 -27.76 39.67 -50.49
N THR A 216 -26.88 40.33 -51.23
CA THR A 216 -27.11 41.65 -51.83
C THR A 216 -27.73 41.54 -53.22
N GLY A 217 -27.84 40.35 -53.79
CA GLY A 217 -28.35 40.14 -55.15
C GLY A 217 -27.37 40.55 -56.29
N SER A 218 -26.22 41.08 -55.95
CA SER A 218 -25.27 41.61 -56.95
C SER A 218 -24.43 40.53 -57.65
N THR A 219 -24.33 39.33 -57.07
CA THR A 219 -23.52 38.21 -57.58
C THR A 219 -24.39 36.99 -57.72
N LEU A 220 -24.37 36.34 -58.84
CA LEU A 220 -24.99 35.06 -59.15
C LEU A 220 -23.93 33.96 -59.21
N PHE A 221 -24.11 32.86 -58.53
CA PHE A 221 -23.26 31.70 -58.63
C PHE A 221 -23.78 30.81 -59.75
N ILE A 222 -23.09 30.91 -60.93
CA ILE A 222 -23.53 30.24 -62.12
C ILE A 222 -22.63 29.06 -62.45
N GLU A 223 -23.26 27.89 -62.66
CA GLU A 223 -22.58 26.72 -63.21
C GLU A 223 -22.53 26.94 -64.76
N PRO A 224 -21.34 27.10 -65.34
CA PRO A 224 -21.25 27.29 -66.82
C PRO A 224 -21.75 26.06 -67.56
N MET A 225 -22.51 26.28 -68.69
CA MET A 225 -23.07 25.18 -69.45
C MET A 225 -22.01 24.15 -69.91
N ALA A 226 -20.77 24.58 -70.14
CA ALA A 226 -19.63 23.74 -70.54
C ALA A 226 -19.21 22.72 -69.45
N VAL A 227 -19.50 22.99 -68.18
CA VAL A 227 -19.14 22.10 -67.04
C VAL A 227 -20.32 21.34 -66.44
N VAL A 228 -21.58 21.63 -66.83
CA VAL A 228 -22.77 20.97 -66.35
C VAL A 228 -22.68 19.46 -66.50
N LYS A 229 -22.20 18.96 -67.64
CA LYS A 229 -22.06 17.53 -67.88
C LYS A 229 -21.04 16.89 -66.94
N LEU A 230 -19.93 17.55 -66.67
CA LEU A 230 -18.83 17.09 -65.78
C LEU A 230 -19.29 17.14 -64.32
N ASN A 231 -20.01 18.18 -63.90
CA ASN A 231 -20.58 18.26 -62.55
C ASN A 231 -21.64 17.16 -62.34
N ASN A 232 -22.41 16.83 -63.35
CA ASN A 232 -23.35 15.70 -63.24
C ASN A 232 -22.61 14.38 -63.15
N GLU A 233 -21.54 14.17 -63.93
CA GLU A 233 -20.68 12.99 -63.85
C GLU A 233 -20.06 12.88 -62.49
N LEU A 234 -19.58 14.00 -61.93
CA LEU A 234 -19.00 14.01 -60.58
C LEU A 234 -20.04 13.61 -59.54
N ARG A 235 -21.27 14.12 -59.63
CA ARG A 235 -22.36 13.76 -58.74
C ARG A 235 -22.77 12.29 -58.82
N GLU A 236 -22.77 11.70 -59.99
CA GLU A 236 -23.00 10.28 -60.21
C GLU A 236 -21.87 9.43 -59.57
N LEU A 237 -20.61 9.92 -59.65
CA LEU A 237 -19.48 9.27 -59.06
C LEU A 237 -19.51 9.35 -57.53
N GLU A 238 -19.97 10.47 -56.95
CA GLU A 238 -20.18 10.59 -55.49
C GLU A 238 -21.22 9.57 -55.00
N ILE A 239 -22.31 9.38 -55.72
CA ILE A 239 -23.34 8.37 -55.36
C ILE A 239 -22.77 6.94 -55.49
N ARG A 240 -21.89 6.70 -56.45
CA ARG A 240 -21.21 5.42 -56.65
C ARG A 240 -20.19 5.19 -55.53
N GLU A 241 -19.45 6.23 -55.11
CA GLU A 241 -18.54 6.17 -53.97
C GLU A 241 -19.29 5.73 -52.72
N GLN A 242 -20.43 6.36 -52.42
CA GLN A 242 -21.23 6.00 -51.28
C GLN A 242 -21.67 4.52 -51.30
N LYS A 243 -22.08 4.02 -52.48
CA LYS A 243 -22.44 2.60 -52.63
C LYS A 243 -21.23 1.67 -52.47
N GLU A 244 -20.05 2.04 -52.95
CA GLU A 244 -18.87 1.25 -52.76
C GLU A 244 -18.43 1.21 -51.30
N ILE A 245 -18.58 2.33 -50.57
CA ILE A 245 -18.36 2.36 -49.11
C ILE A 245 -19.34 1.44 -48.39
N GLU A 246 -20.62 1.48 -48.73
CA GLU A 246 -21.64 0.57 -48.16
C GLU A 246 -21.29 -0.89 -48.43
N MET A 247 -20.81 -1.23 -49.63
CA MET A 247 -20.34 -2.60 -49.94
C MET A 247 -19.15 -3.01 -49.12
N VAL A 248 -18.17 -2.13 -48.88
CA VAL A 248 -17.02 -2.40 -48.03
C VAL A 248 -17.47 -2.67 -46.58
N LEU A 249 -18.35 -1.82 -46.04
CA LEU A 249 -18.86 -1.99 -44.68
C LEU A 249 -19.66 -3.30 -44.55
N ALA A 250 -20.47 -3.66 -45.57
CA ALA A 250 -21.21 -4.93 -45.59
C ALA A 250 -20.27 -6.13 -45.65
N ALA A 251 -19.19 -6.08 -46.45
CA ALA A 251 -18.20 -7.15 -46.52
C ALA A 251 -17.48 -7.37 -45.16
N LEU A 252 -17.01 -6.27 -44.55
CA LEU A 252 -16.41 -6.34 -43.22
C LEU A 252 -17.38 -6.87 -42.15
N SER A 253 -18.65 -6.46 -42.21
CA SER A 253 -19.69 -6.95 -41.29
C SER A 253 -19.94 -8.44 -41.48
N MET A 254 -20.00 -8.94 -42.73
CA MET A 254 -20.14 -10.37 -43.00
C MET A 254 -18.94 -11.18 -42.49
N GLU A 255 -17.73 -10.65 -42.57
CA GLU A 255 -16.52 -11.30 -42.05
C GLU A 255 -16.56 -11.48 -40.53
N LEU A 256 -17.25 -10.57 -39.81
CA LEU A 256 -17.44 -10.65 -38.35
C LEU A 256 -18.46 -11.69 -37.90
N VAL A 257 -19.42 -12.07 -38.73
CA VAL A 257 -20.51 -12.99 -38.37
C VAL A 257 -20.03 -14.30 -37.72
N PRO A 258 -18.99 -14.99 -38.21
CA PRO A 258 -18.48 -16.22 -37.58
C PRO A 258 -17.90 -16.02 -36.19
N TYR A 259 -17.61 -14.77 -35.80
CA TYR A 259 -16.90 -14.41 -34.57
C TYR A 259 -17.79 -13.69 -33.55
N ILE A 260 -19.11 -13.71 -33.72
CA ILE A 260 -20.04 -13.04 -32.79
C ILE A 260 -19.85 -13.52 -31.35
N GLU A 261 -19.75 -14.85 -31.12
CA GLU A 261 -19.55 -15.44 -29.80
C GLU A 261 -18.17 -15.07 -29.18
N PRO A 262 -17.03 -15.19 -29.88
CA PRO A 262 -15.74 -14.65 -29.41
C PRO A 262 -15.75 -13.15 -29.11
N LEU A 263 -16.45 -12.34 -29.91
CA LEU A 263 -16.58 -10.89 -29.68
C LEU A 263 -17.39 -10.60 -28.41
N ALA A 264 -18.49 -11.32 -28.18
CA ALA A 264 -19.29 -11.21 -26.98
C ALA A 264 -18.47 -11.58 -25.72
N THR A 265 -17.75 -12.69 -25.79
CA THR A 265 -16.83 -13.13 -24.71
C THR A 265 -15.75 -12.10 -24.44
N ASN A 266 -15.11 -11.56 -25.48
CA ASN A 266 -14.12 -10.48 -25.32
C ASN A 266 -14.73 -9.25 -24.63
N GLN A 267 -15.94 -8.84 -25.03
CA GLN A 267 -16.67 -7.73 -24.42
C GLN A 267 -16.88 -7.94 -22.92
N GLU A 268 -17.40 -9.10 -22.54
CA GLU A 268 -17.70 -9.46 -21.15
C GLU A 268 -16.41 -9.53 -20.31
N VAL A 269 -15.43 -10.27 -20.77
CA VAL A 269 -14.16 -10.48 -20.07
C VAL A 269 -13.40 -9.16 -19.90
N LEU A 270 -13.29 -8.34 -20.96
CA LEU A 270 -12.60 -7.06 -20.87
C LEU A 270 -13.32 -6.07 -19.97
N THR A 271 -14.65 -6.07 -19.97
CA THR A 271 -15.46 -5.26 -19.05
C THR A 271 -15.23 -5.67 -17.60
N LYS A 272 -15.25 -7.00 -17.32
CA LYS A 272 -14.95 -7.53 -15.97
C LYS A 272 -13.52 -7.22 -15.54
N LEU A 273 -12.54 -7.36 -16.42
CA LEU A 273 -11.14 -7.01 -16.12
C LEU A 273 -10.99 -5.50 -15.83
N ASP A 274 -11.60 -4.62 -16.63
CA ASP A 274 -11.56 -3.17 -16.37
C ASP A 274 -12.11 -2.83 -14.99
N PHE A 275 -13.23 -3.44 -14.60
CA PHE A 275 -13.83 -3.30 -13.27
C PHE A 275 -12.88 -3.81 -12.15
N ILE A 276 -12.26 -4.99 -12.32
CA ILE A 276 -11.31 -5.54 -11.32
C ILE A 276 -10.07 -4.66 -11.21
N PHE A 277 -9.53 -4.18 -12.32
CA PHE A 277 -8.38 -3.28 -12.32
C PHE A 277 -8.72 -1.90 -11.75
N ALA A 278 -9.96 -1.42 -11.88
CA ALA A 278 -10.43 -0.21 -11.21
C ALA A 278 -10.45 -0.40 -9.68
N LYS A 279 -10.91 -1.57 -9.17
CA LYS A 279 -10.81 -1.91 -7.73
C LYS A 279 -9.36 -1.93 -7.25
N ALA A 280 -8.46 -2.52 -8.01
CA ALA A 280 -7.03 -2.53 -7.70
C ALA A 280 -6.40 -1.12 -7.70
N ALA A 281 -6.80 -0.26 -8.63
CA ALA A 281 -6.35 1.13 -8.68
C ALA A 281 -6.83 1.95 -7.48
N LEU A 282 -8.11 1.78 -7.09
CA LEU A 282 -8.67 2.37 -5.87
C LEU A 282 -7.92 1.90 -4.62
N SER A 283 -7.64 0.58 -4.53
CA SER A 283 -6.87 -0.01 -3.44
C SER A 283 -5.47 0.63 -3.31
N ARG A 284 -4.81 0.83 -4.42
CA ARG A 284 -3.50 1.50 -4.45
C ARG A 284 -3.58 2.97 -4.04
N HIS A 285 -4.61 3.69 -4.49
CA HIS A 285 -4.79 5.11 -4.18
C HIS A 285 -4.90 5.36 -2.67
N TYR A 286 -5.69 4.55 -1.98
CA TYR A 286 -5.91 4.66 -0.53
C TYR A 286 -4.95 3.81 0.32
N ASN A 287 -3.95 3.16 -0.29
CA ASN A 287 -3.04 2.22 0.40
C ASN A 287 -3.80 1.14 1.17
N CYS A 288 -4.79 0.55 0.53
CA CYS A 288 -5.66 -0.46 1.12
C CYS A 288 -4.99 -1.84 1.21
N THR A 289 -5.50 -2.67 2.11
CA THR A 289 -5.17 -4.10 2.22
C THR A 289 -6.43 -4.95 2.12
N ALA A 290 -6.28 -6.21 1.73
CA ALA A 290 -7.39 -7.16 1.69
C ALA A 290 -7.78 -7.59 3.11
N PRO A 291 -9.01 -7.32 3.58
CA PRO A 291 -9.47 -7.83 4.86
C PRO A 291 -9.76 -9.33 4.79
N LYS A 292 -9.55 -10.04 5.92
CA LYS A 292 -9.99 -11.42 6.06
C LYS A 292 -11.45 -11.45 6.47
N PHE A 293 -12.25 -12.31 5.84
CA PHE A 293 -13.67 -12.42 6.18
C PHE A 293 -14.00 -13.69 6.95
N ASN A 294 -14.91 -13.57 7.93
CA ASN A 294 -15.45 -14.64 8.76
C ASN A 294 -16.98 -14.56 8.89
N ASN A 295 -17.60 -15.70 9.30
CA ASN A 295 -19.03 -15.80 9.59
C ASN A 295 -19.33 -15.79 11.09
N ARG A 296 -18.36 -15.38 11.95
CA ARG A 296 -18.50 -15.41 13.41
C ARG A 296 -18.97 -14.08 13.99
N GLY A 297 -19.19 -13.07 13.15
CA GLY A 297 -19.51 -11.73 13.58
C GLY A 297 -18.31 -11.00 14.21
N TYR A 298 -17.08 -11.41 13.95
CA TYR A 298 -15.89 -10.81 14.51
C TYR A 298 -15.31 -9.75 13.56
N ILE A 299 -15.17 -8.54 14.07
CA ILE A 299 -14.51 -7.41 13.42
C ILE A 299 -13.21 -7.11 14.17
N ASN A 300 -12.11 -6.89 13.43
CA ASN A 300 -10.84 -6.42 13.98
C ASN A 300 -10.14 -5.55 12.94
N ILE A 301 -10.33 -4.26 13.03
CA ILE A 301 -9.72 -3.25 12.16
C ILE A 301 -8.46 -2.74 12.85
N LYS A 302 -7.32 -2.84 12.17
CA LYS A 302 -6.03 -2.35 12.62
C LYS A 302 -5.63 -1.13 11.79
N ASP A 303 -5.31 -0.03 12.46
CA ASP A 303 -4.87 1.22 11.83
C ASP A 303 -5.78 1.66 10.69
N GLY A 304 -7.10 1.54 10.87
CA GLY A 304 -8.11 1.90 9.87
C GLY A 304 -8.18 3.41 9.67
N ARG A 305 -8.12 3.86 8.42
CA ARG A 305 -8.22 5.28 8.04
C ARG A 305 -9.48 5.49 7.21
N HIS A 306 -10.34 6.40 7.63
CA HIS A 306 -11.57 6.69 6.88
C HIS A 306 -11.23 7.27 5.49
N PRO A 307 -11.63 6.62 4.38
CA PRO A 307 -11.15 6.96 3.03
C PRO A 307 -11.61 8.33 2.51
N LEU A 308 -12.68 8.89 3.07
CA LEU A 308 -13.21 10.20 2.68
C LEU A 308 -12.59 11.37 3.47
N LEU A 309 -11.66 11.09 4.39
CA LEU A 309 -10.89 12.13 5.09
C LEU A 309 -9.55 12.35 4.39
N ASP A 310 -8.95 13.52 4.64
CA ASP A 310 -7.64 13.86 4.08
C ASP A 310 -6.58 12.84 4.56
N PRO A 311 -5.90 12.13 3.66
CA PRO A 311 -4.88 11.13 3.98
C PRO A 311 -3.72 11.65 4.85
N LYS A 312 -3.47 12.97 4.84
CA LYS A 312 -2.38 13.60 5.61
C LYS A 312 -2.74 13.85 7.06
N THR A 313 -4.02 14.04 7.34
CA THR A 313 -4.52 14.44 8.68
C THR A 313 -5.32 13.35 9.36
N VAL A 314 -5.80 12.34 8.62
CA VAL A 314 -6.58 11.24 9.18
C VAL A 314 -5.76 10.43 10.18
N VAL A 315 -6.28 10.30 11.39
CA VAL A 315 -5.69 9.47 12.44
C VAL A 315 -6.19 8.03 12.29
N PRO A 316 -5.29 7.03 12.29
CA PRO A 316 -5.70 5.64 12.23
C PRO A 316 -6.38 5.20 13.52
N ILE A 317 -7.42 4.39 13.41
CA ILE A 317 -8.15 3.84 14.54
C ILE A 317 -8.05 2.31 14.58
N ASN A 318 -8.02 1.77 15.80
CA ASN A 318 -8.07 0.34 16.08
C ASN A 318 -9.42 0.01 16.69
N ILE A 319 -10.17 -0.89 16.05
CA ILE A 319 -11.50 -1.30 16.52
C ILE A 319 -11.62 -2.81 16.46
N TYR A 320 -12.08 -3.43 17.55
CA TYR A 320 -12.46 -4.84 17.56
C TYR A 320 -13.82 -5.02 18.24
N LEU A 321 -14.60 -5.98 17.73
CA LEU A 321 -15.96 -6.27 18.17
C LEU A 321 -16.32 -7.73 17.83
N GLY A 322 -17.09 -8.40 18.68
CA GLY A 322 -17.67 -9.70 18.37
C GLY A 322 -16.86 -10.91 18.84
N LYS A 323 -15.77 -10.71 19.61
CA LYS A 323 -14.99 -11.79 20.26
C LYS A 323 -15.28 -11.87 21.75
N ASP A 324 -14.89 -10.84 22.48
CA ASP A 324 -15.02 -10.77 23.95
C ASP A 324 -16.30 -10.03 24.35
N PHE A 325 -16.82 -9.18 23.47
CA PHE A 325 -18.06 -8.43 23.63
C PHE A 325 -18.75 -8.26 22.26
N ASP A 326 -20.08 -8.13 22.26
CA ASP A 326 -20.91 -7.93 21.07
C ASP A 326 -21.48 -6.50 20.98
N LEU A 327 -21.30 -5.68 21.99
CA LEU A 327 -21.76 -4.31 22.07
C LEU A 327 -20.62 -3.40 22.54
N LEU A 328 -20.36 -2.33 21.78
CA LEU A 328 -19.33 -1.31 22.08
C LEU A 328 -19.99 0.05 22.27
N ILE A 329 -19.84 0.66 23.44
CA ILE A 329 -20.36 1.99 23.77
C ILE A 329 -19.21 2.99 23.72
N VAL A 330 -19.26 3.91 22.76
CA VAL A 330 -18.22 4.93 22.54
C VAL A 330 -18.64 6.25 23.18
N THR A 331 -17.83 6.72 24.10
CA THR A 331 -18.06 7.96 24.85
C THR A 331 -17.00 9.01 24.52
N GLY A 332 -17.20 10.25 24.92
CA GLY A 332 -16.27 11.36 24.71
C GLY A 332 -16.92 12.57 24.03
N PRO A 333 -16.17 13.66 23.75
CA PRO A 333 -16.72 14.87 23.12
C PRO A 333 -17.14 14.62 21.67
N ASN A 334 -18.12 15.41 21.15
CA ASN A 334 -18.58 15.30 19.75
C ASN A 334 -17.47 15.50 18.72
N THR A 335 -16.57 16.41 19.01
CA THR A 335 -15.40 16.70 18.17
C THR A 335 -14.34 15.59 18.20
N GLY A 336 -14.49 14.55 19.04
CA GLY A 336 -13.48 13.50 19.27
C GLY A 336 -13.38 12.43 18.18
N GLY A 337 -14.30 12.40 17.20
CA GLY A 337 -14.29 11.42 16.11
C GLY A 337 -15.20 10.21 16.34
N LYS A 338 -16.14 10.26 17.30
CA LYS A 338 -17.12 9.17 17.59
C LYS A 338 -17.88 8.75 16.34
N THR A 339 -18.57 9.68 15.69
CA THR A 339 -19.33 9.46 14.44
C THR A 339 -18.46 8.92 13.32
N VAL A 340 -17.23 9.42 13.20
CA VAL A 340 -16.26 8.94 12.20
C VAL A 340 -15.88 7.48 12.46
N SER A 341 -15.71 7.08 13.72
CA SER A 341 -15.42 5.69 14.09
C SER A 341 -16.56 4.75 13.71
N LEU A 342 -17.83 5.14 13.98
CA LEU A 342 -19.01 4.39 13.53
C LEU A 342 -19.06 4.26 12.00
N LYS A 343 -18.93 5.39 11.30
CA LYS A 343 -18.92 5.41 9.82
C LYS A 343 -17.78 4.57 9.25
N THR A 344 -16.62 4.56 9.90
CA THR A 344 -15.47 3.75 9.43
C THR A 344 -15.79 2.25 9.47
N VAL A 345 -16.34 1.76 10.59
CA VAL A 345 -16.71 0.34 10.72
C VAL A 345 -17.76 -0.06 9.68
N GLY A 346 -18.83 0.76 9.56
CA GLY A 346 -19.90 0.50 8.60
C GLY A 346 -19.40 0.55 7.15
N LEU A 347 -18.66 1.57 6.79
CA LEU A 347 -18.13 1.75 5.42
C LEU A 347 -17.14 0.64 5.04
N PHE A 348 -16.24 0.25 5.96
CA PHE A 348 -15.30 -0.85 5.71
C PHE A 348 -16.02 -2.19 5.53
N THR A 349 -17.08 -2.44 6.28
CA THR A 349 -17.94 -3.61 6.11
C THR A 349 -18.54 -3.63 4.71
N LEU A 350 -19.14 -2.50 4.26
CA LEU A 350 -19.73 -2.40 2.93
C LEU A 350 -18.67 -2.54 1.82
N MET A 351 -17.52 -1.87 1.96
CA MET A 351 -16.40 -1.97 1.01
C MET A 351 -15.91 -3.42 0.90
N GLY A 352 -15.62 -4.06 2.02
CA GLY A 352 -15.11 -5.43 2.03
C GLY A 352 -16.11 -6.43 1.45
N GLN A 353 -17.40 -6.33 1.81
CA GLN A 353 -18.47 -7.17 1.24
C GLN A 353 -18.72 -6.91 -0.26
N SER A 354 -18.24 -5.78 -0.78
CA SER A 354 -18.23 -5.50 -2.23
C SER A 354 -16.96 -5.96 -2.95
N GLY A 355 -16.07 -6.71 -2.27
CA GLY A 355 -14.79 -7.15 -2.82
C GLY A 355 -13.77 -6.02 -3.02
N LEU A 356 -13.94 -4.89 -2.31
CA LEU A 356 -12.97 -3.81 -2.24
C LEU A 356 -12.02 -4.02 -1.07
N HIS A 357 -10.76 -3.69 -1.26
CA HIS A 357 -9.81 -3.57 -0.16
C HIS A 357 -10.15 -2.38 0.73
N ILE A 358 -9.73 -2.43 1.99
CA ILE A 358 -9.96 -1.36 2.97
C ILE A 358 -8.67 -0.64 3.35
N PRO A 359 -8.70 0.67 3.59
CA PRO A 359 -7.53 1.43 4.04
C PRO A 359 -7.22 1.16 5.52
N ALA A 360 -6.73 -0.04 5.80
CA ALA A 360 -6.35 -0.54 7.10
C ALA A 360 -5.06 -1.36 7.02
N PHE A 361 -4.46 -1.66 8.18
CA PHE A 361 -3.23 -2.47 8.22
C PHE A 361 -3.52 -3.94 7.88
N ASP A 362 -2.52 -4.59 7.31
CA ASP A 362 -2.61 -6.03 6.95
C ASP A 362 -2.97 -6.90 8.16
N GLY A 363 -3.78 -7.93 7.91
CA GLY A 363 -4.33 -8.79 8.94
C GLY A 363 -5.54 -8.21 9.68
N SER A 364 -6.17 -7.16 9.15
CA SER A 364 -7.52 -6.73 9.56
C SER A 364 -8.54 -7.79 9.17
N GLU A 365 -9.55 -7.99 10.02
CA GLU A 365 -10.58 -9.00 9.86
C GLU A 365 -11.96 -8.36 9.94
N LEU A 366 -12.87 -8.74 9.04
CA LEU A 366 -14.25 -8.30 8.98
C LEU A 366 -15.18 -9.51 9.01
N ALA A 367 -16.41 -9.28 9.43
CA ALA A 367 -17.46 -10.29 9.37
C ALA A 367 -18.41 -10.03 8.22
N VAL A 368 -19.06 -11.09 7.74
CA VAL A 368 -20.18 -10.99 6.81
C VAL A 368 -21.44 -10.68 7.59
N PHE A 369 -22.11 -9.61 7.24
CA PHE A 369 -23.41 -9.23 7.76
C PHE A 369 -24.46 -9.28 6.65
N GLU A 370 -25.65 -9.83 6.96
CA GLU A 370 -26.77 -9.82 6.04
C GLU A 370 -27.39 -8.43 5.93
N GLU A 371 -27.49 -7.75 7.08
CA GLU A 371 -27.94 -6.37 7.14
C GLU A 371 -26.98 -5.49 7.96
N VAL A 372 -26.78 -4.29 7.49
CA VAL A 372 -26.12 -3.22 8.23
C VAL A 372 -27.15 -2.13 8.45
N PHE A 373 -27.32 -1.74 9.69
CA PHE A 373 -28.24 -0.67 10.10
C PHE A 373 -27.43 0.51 10.64
N ALA A 374 -27.83 1.71 10.28
CA ALA A 374 -27.22 2.93 10.77
C ALA A 374 -28.28 3.99 11.11
N ASP A 375 -28.20 4.48 12.33
CA ASP A 375 -28.87 5.69 12.79
C ASP A 375 -27.80 6.72 13.08
N ILE A 376 -27.31 7.41 12.05
CA ILE A 376 -26.19 8.35 12.08
C ILE A 376 -26.57 9.61 11.29
N GLY A 377 -26.41 10.75 11.92
CA GLY A 377 -26.54 12.07 11.28
C GLY A 377 -27.61 12.93 11.93
N ASP A 378 -27.34 14.25 11.95
CA ASP A 378 -28.32 15.27 12.29
C ASP A 378 -29.27 15.47 11.10
N GLU A 379 -30.52 15.08 11.21
CA GLU A 379 -31.58 15.50 10.27
C GLU A 379 -31.94 16.99 10.54
N GLN A 380 -30.97 17.89 10.42
CA GLN A 380 -31.18 19.35 10.47
C GLN A 380 -31.73 19.90 9.16
N SER A 381 -32.56 19.15 8.45
CA SER A 381 -33.32 19.72 7.34
C SER A 381 -34.52 20.45 7.87
N ILE A 382 -34.52 21.76 7.67
CA ILE A 382 -35.64 22.68 8.02
C ILE A 382 -36.98 22.24 7.45
N GLU A 383 -36.99 21.33 6.51
CA GLU A 383 -38.20 20.85 5.80
C GLU A 383 -38.96 19.70 6.51
N GLN A 384 -38.37 19.06 7.53
CA GLN A 384 -39.01 17.99 8.30
C GLN A 384 -39.38 18.48 9.70
N SER A 385 -40.63 18.79 9.91
CA SER A 385 -41.24 19.33 11.16
C SER A 385 -41.35 18.30 12.31
N LEU A 386 -40.78 17.12 12.20
CA LEU A 386 -40.69 16.15 13.28
C LEU A 386 -39.52 16.50 14.18
N SER A 387 -39.69 16.46 15.51
CA SER A 387 -38.61 16.55 16.48
C SER A 387 -37.49 15.55 16.09
N THR A 388 -36.22 15.96 16.18
CA THR A 388 -35.05 15.08 15.92
C THR A 388 -35.14 13.76 16.67
N PHE A 389 -35.64 13.77 17.92
CA PHE A 389 -35.90 12.56 18.70
C PHE A 389 -36.89 11.62 18.03
N SER A 390 -38.03 12.14 17.51
CA SER A 390 -39.05 11.29 16.87
C SER A 390 -38.54 10.66 15.59
N ALA A 391 -37.71 11.34 14.81
CA ALA A 391 -37.11 10.81 13.59
C ALA A 391 -36.14 9.67 13.90
N HIS A 392 -35.24 9.86 14.88
CA HIS A 392 -34.34 8.80 15.36
C HIS A 392 -35.13 7.61 15.91
N MET A 393 -36.17 7.83 16.76
CA MET A 393 -36.99 6.75 17.29
C MET A 393 -37.69 5.95 16.21
N THR A 394 -38.27 6.59 15.20
CA THR A 394 -38.90 5.91 14.08
C THR A 394 -37.91 5.01 13.33
N ASN A 395 -36.69 5.49 13.10
CA ASN A 395 -35.65 4.70 12.47
C ASN A 395 -35.20 3.53 13.35
N ILE A 396 -34.99 3.77 14.66
CA ILE A 396 -34.62 2.74 15.63
C ILE A 396 -35.69 1.65 15.71
N VAL A 397 -36.99 1.99 15.76
CA VAL A 397 -38.08 1.01 15.76
C VAL A 397 -37.99 0.12 14.51
N SER A 398 -37.81 0.72 13.33
CA SER A 398 -37.63 -0.06 12.09
C SER A 398 -36.41 -0.96 12.10
N ILE A 399 -35.33 -0.55 12.78
CA ILE A 399 -34.12 -1.36 12.95
C ILE A 399 -34.43 -2.55 13.89
N LEU A 400 -35.03 -2.29 15.06
CA LEU A 400 -35.35 -3.32 16.05
C LEU A 400 -36.29 -4.41 15.52
N GLU A 401 -37.19 -4.06 14.58
CA GLU A 401 -38.08 -5.03 13.92
C GLU A 401 -37.32 -6.00 12.98
N LYS A 402 -36.16 -5.62 12.47
CA LYS A 402 -35.45 -6.36 11.41
C LYS A 402 -34.10 -6.91 11.86
N ALA A 403 -33.53 -6.35 12.92
CA ALA A 403 -32.20 -6.73 13.42
C ALA A 403 -32.19 -8.16 13.94
N ASP A 404 -31.14 -8.91 13.64
CA ASP A 404 -30.87 -10.26 14.11
C ASP A 404 -29.39 -10.45 14.46
N SER A 405 -28.98 -11.66 14.86
CA SER A 405 -27.58 -11.97 15.21
C SER A 405 -26.58 -11.83 14.07
N ARG A 406 -27.05 -11.68 12.82
CA ARG A 406 -26.24 -11.48 11.61
C ARG A 406 -26.26 -10.02 11.13
N SER A 407 -26.71 -9.12 11.99
CA SER A 407 -26.82 -7.70 11.71
C SER A 407 -25.74 -6.91 12.42
N LEU A 408 -25.27 -5.84 11.76
CA LEU A 408 -24.42 -4.80 12.35
C LEU A 408 -25.28 -3.54 12.56
N CYS A 409 -25.38 -3.10 13.82
CA CYS A 409 -26.17 -1.92 14.20
C CYS A 409 -25.25 -0.79 14.68
N LEU A 410 -25.40 0.40 14.08
CA LEU A 410 -24.61 1.58 14.34
C LEU A 410 -25.51 2.73 14.76
N PHE A 411 -25.36 3.21 16.00
CA PHE A 411 -26.18 4.31 16.55
C PHE A 411 -25.31 5.50 16.95
N ASP A 412 -25.60 6.66 16.45
CA ASP A 412 -24.93 7.89 16.86
C ASP A 412 -25.83 8.67 17.82
N GLU A 413 -25.28 9.13 18.95
CA GLU A 413 -25.96 9.88 20.00
C GLU A 413 -27.28 9.25 20.47
N LEU A 414 -27.25 7.94 20.73
CA LEU A 414 -28.45 7.19 21.11
C LEU A 414 -29.14 7.78 22.35
N GLY A 415 -30.43 8.07 22.22
CA GLY A 415 -31.27 8.66 23.26
C GLY A 415 -31.23 10.18 23.34
N ALA A 416 -30.46 10.87 22.50
CA ALA A 416 -30.43 12.32 22.47
C ALA A 416 -31.73 12.97 22.01
N GLY A 417 -31.97 14.20 22.40
CA GLY A 417 -33.13 15.01 21.96
C GLY A 417 -34.38 14.91 22.83
N THR A 418 -34.28 14.26 24.00
CA THR A 418 -35.34 14.23 25.04
C THR A 418 -34.76 14.50 26.44
N ASP A 419 -35.57 14.35 27.48
CA ASP A 419 -35.07 14.42 28.85
C ASP A 419 -33.90 13.44 29.04
N PRO A 420 -32.75 13.88 29.60
CA PRO A 420 -31.56 13.03 29.74
C PRO A 420 -31.79 11.73 30.44
N THR A 421 -32.60 11.72 31.49
CA THR A 421 -32.89 10.51 32.32
C THR A 421 -33.74 9.51 31.52
N GLU A 422 -34.77 9.99 30.83
CA GLU A 422 -35.61 9.17 29.95
C GLU A 422 -34.82 8.66 28.75
N GLY A 423 -33.99 9.52 28.13
CA GLY A 423 -33.14 9.17 27.01
C GLY A 423 -32.11 8.09 27.36
N ALA A 424 -31.45 8.20 28.49
CA ALA A 424 -30.51 7.19 28.98
C ALA A 424 -31.23 5.85 29.27
N ALA A 425 -32.39 5.87 29.91
CA ALA A 425 -33.15 4.66 30.21
C ALA A 425 -33.62 3.93 28.94
N LEU A 426 -34.10 4.68 27.92
CA LEU A 426 -34.47 4.15 26.61
C LEU A 426 -33.28 3.55 25.90
N ALA A 427 -32.14 4.26 25.90
CA ALA A 427 -30.91 3.79 25.27
C ALA A 427 -30.41 2.48 25.87
N ILE A 428 -30.40 2.36 27.20
CA ILE A 428 -30.05 1.11 27.91
C ILE A 428 -31.00 -0.03 27.51
N ALA A 429 -32.31 0.23 27.47
CA ALA A 429 -33.29 -0.79 27.11
C ALA A 429 -33.11 -1.27 25.65
N ILE A 430 -32.88 -0.36 24.68
CA ILE A 430 -32.61 -0.66 23.28
C ILE A 430 -31.32 -1.49 23.15
N LEU A 431 -30.24 -1.06 23.78
CA LEU A 431 -28.96 -1.75 23.72
C LEU A 431 -28.99 -3.12 24.37
N SER A 432 -29.72 -3.26 25.53
CA SER A 432 -29.94 -4.55 26.17
C SER A 432 -30.72 -5.53 25.30
N PHE A 433 -31.74 -5.04 24.57
CA PHE A 433 -32.48 -5.84 23.61
C PHE A 433 -31.58 -6.37 22.48
N LEU A 434 -30.77 -5.51 21.85
CA LEU A 434 -29.84 -5.89 20.78
C LEU A 434 -28.73 -6.83 21.29
N HIS A 435 -28.22 -6.61 22.50
CA HIS A 435 -27.26 -7.47 23.15
C HIS A 435 -27.83 -8.88 23.40
N ASN A 436 -29.07 -8.98 23.88
CA ASN A 436 -29.76 -10.26 24.09
C ASN A 436 -29.97 -11.01 22.75
N MET A 437 -30.18 -10.30 21.64
CA MET A 437 -30.26 -10.88 20.30
C MET A 437 -28.88 -11.23 19.72
N LYS A 438 -27.78 -10.89 20.40
CA LYS A 438 -26.41 -11.08 19.91
C LYS A 438 -26.09 -10.33 18.63
N CYS A 439 -26.80 -9.20 18.38
CA CYS A 439 -26.45 -8.28 17.30
C CYS A 439 -25.08 -7.64 17.58
N ARG A 440 -24.26 -7.45 16.52
CA ARG A 440 -23.05 -6.65 16.66
C ARG A 440 -23.44 -5.19 16.65
N THR A 441 -23.23 -4.53 17.79
CA THR A 441 -23.73 -3.17 17.97
C THR A 441 -22.61 -2.23 18.39
N MET A 442 -22.59 -1.04 17.79
CA MET A 442 -21.72 0.04 18.20
C MET A 442 -22.57 1.30 18.38
N ALA A 443 -22.52 1.91 19.55
CA ALA A 443 -23.32 3.08 19.88
C ALA A 443 -22.45 4.21 20.44
N THR A 444 -22.76 5.47 20.09
CA THR A 444 -22.14 6.62 20.75
C THR A 444 -23.14 7.27 21.72
N THR A 445 -22.62 7.85 22.78
CA THR A 445 -23.46 8.54 23.77
C THR A 445 -22.66 9.56 24.58
N HIS A 446 -23.40 10.46 25.24
CA HIS A 446 -22.88 11.37 26.26
C HIS A 446 -23.34 11.01 27.68
N TYR A 447 -24.25 10.02 27.84
CA TYR A 447 -24.85 9.68 29.14
C TYR A 447 -23.89 8.87 29.97
N SER A 448 -23.74 9.28 31.25
CA SER A 448 -22.91 8.56 32.24
C SER A 448 -23.49 7.20 32.62
N GLU A 449 -24.80 7.07 32.60
CA GLU A 449 -25.53 5.82 32.89
C GLU A 449 -25.14 4.69 31.92
N LEU A 450 -24.90 5.01 30.65
CA LEU A 450 -24.47 4.03 29.65
C LEU A 450 -23.03 3.56 29.90
N LYS A 451 -22.17 4.43 30.46
CA LYS A 451 -20.82 4.03 30.91
C LYS A 451 -20.89 2.98 32.00
N VAL A 452 -21.79 3.22 33.00
CA VAL A 452 -22.03 2.26 34.09
C VAL A 452 -22.62 0.96 33.55
N PHE A 453 -23.59 1.04 32.64
CA PHE A 453 -24.19 -0.13 31.99
C PHE A 453 -23.12 -1.01 31.34
N ALA A 454 -22.18 -0.43 30.62
CA ALA A 454 -21.09 -1.18 29.98
C ALA A 454 -20.09 -1.77 30.98
N LEU A 455 -19.90 -1.16 32.18
CA LEU A 455 -19.02 -1.70 33.21
C LEU A 455 -19.66 -2.85 33.98
N THR A 456 -21.01 -2.90 34.04
CA THR A 456 -21.76 -3.86 34.84
C THR A 456 -22.36 -5.01 34.04
N THR A 457 -22.32 -4.95 32.71
CA THR A 457 -22.96 -5.96 31.85
C THR A 457 -21.89 -6.74 31.09
N GLU A 458 -21.86 -8.05 31.30
CA GLU A 458 -20.94 -8.95 30.58
C GLU A 458 -21.24 -8.95 29.07
N GLY A 459 -20.21 -8.85 28.23
CA GLY A 459 -20.35 -8.77 26.77
C GLY A 459 -20.66 -7.39 26.24
N VAL A 460 -20.64 -6.35 27.07
CA VAL A 460 -20.71 -4.94 26.71
C VAL A 460 -19.41 -4.27 27.11
N GLU A 461 -18.83 -3.46 26.25
CA GLU A 461 -17.54 -2.80 26.50
C GLU A 461 -17.63 -1.29 26.28
N ASN A 462 -16.88 -0.54 27.07
CA ASN A 462 -16.70 0.89 26.90
C ASN A 462 -15.57 1.20 25.91
N ALA A 463 -15.69 2.32 25.20
CA ALA A 463 -14.60 2.94 24.49
C ALA A 463 -14.66 4.46 24.64
N CYS A 464 -13.52 5.11 24.53
CA CYS A 464 -13.47 6.56 24.48
C CYS A 464 -12.64 7.08 23.31
N CYS A 465 -13.05 8.25 22.79
CA CYS A 465 -12.20 9.03 21.90
C CYS A 465 -11.25 9.88 22.76
N GLU A 466 -9.94 9.62 22.63
CA GLU A 466 -8.91 10.32 23.40
C GLU A 466 -8.92 11.82 23.11
N PHE A 467 -8.82 12.63 24.17
CA PHE A 467 -8.78 14.07 24.10
C PHE A 467 -7.59 14.60 24.91
N SER A 468 -6.74 15.39 24.26
CA SER A 468 -5.59 16.03 24.92
C SER A 468 -6.03 17.29 25.67
N VAL A 469 -6.01 17.22 26.99
CA VAL A 469 -6.28 18.39 27.86
C VAL A 469 -5.19 19.46 27.73
N GLU A 470 -3.96 19.05 27.39
CA GLU A 470 -2.83 19.98 27.21
C GLU A 470 -2.99 20.86 25.97
N THR A 471 -3.43 20.27 24.88
CA THR A 471 -3.58 20.97 23.57
C THR A 471 -5.00 21.46 23.33
N LEU A 472 -6.01 21.05 24.12
CA LEU A 472 -7.44 21.18 23.87
C LEU A 472 -7.87 20.68 22.47
N ARG A 473 -7.22 19.65 22.00
CA ARG A 473 -7.53 19.07 20.70
C ARG A 473 -7.81 17.57 20.85
N PRO A 474 -8.76 17.03 20.10
CA PRO A 474 -8.94 15.62 20.01
C PRO A 474 -7.71 14.99 19.37
N THR A 475 -7.27 13.84 19.89
CA THR A 475 -6.22 13.03 19.26
C THR A 475 -6.81 12.10 18.19
N TYR A 476 -8.13 11.96 18.18
CA TYR A 476 -8.91 11.05 17.31
C TYR A 476 -8.60 9.55 17.50
N ARG A 477 -7.81 9.19 18.52
CA ARG A 477 -7.55 7.79 18.85
C ARG A 477 -8.74 7.21 19.62
N LEU A 478 -9.14 5.99 19.26
CA LEU A 478 -10.16 5.23 19.98
C LEU A 478 -9.49 4.27 20.95
N LEU A 479 -9.85 4.37 22.24
CA LEU A 479 -9.35 3.53 23.32
C LEU A 479 -10.48 2.64 23.80
N ILE A 480 -10.40 1.33 23.55
CA ILE A 480 -11.40 0.34 23.96
C ILE A 480 -11.10 -0.17 25.37
N GLY A 481 -12.14 -0.36 26.18
CA GLY A 481 -12.07 -0.81 27.56
C GLY A 481 -11.94 0.32 28.57
N ILE A 482 -12.13 1.57 28.13
CA ILE A 482 -12.07 2.76 28.96
C ILE A 482 -13.30 3.62 28.71
N PRO A 483 -14.11 3.95 29.72
CA PRO A 483 -15.13 4.98 29.57
C PRO A 483 -14.50 6.38 29.47
N GLY A 484 -15.01 7.22 28.60
CA GLY A 484 -14.50 8.58 28.42
C GLY A 484 -14.87 9.49 29.58
N LYS A 485 -13.93 10.35 29.98
CA LYS A 485 -14.12 11.41 30.98
C LYS A 485 -14.76 12.64 30.33
N SER A 486 -15.62 13.33 31.11
CA SER A 486 -16.06 14.67 30.76
C SER A 486 -14.93 15.67 31.02
N ASN A 487 -14.55 16.45 30.00
CA ASN A 487 -13.50 17.46 30.11
C ASN A 487 -14.07 18.90 30.06
N ALA A 488 -15.39 19.05 30.28
CA ALA A 488 -16.07 20.36 30.12
C ALA A 488 -15.42 21.45 30.98
N PHE A 489 -15.15 21.21 32.25
CA PHE A 489 -14.53 22.21 33.13
C PHE A 489 -13.08 22.55 32.71
N ALA A 490 -12.28 21.56 32.34
CA ALA A 490 -10.93 21.80 31.89
C ALA A 490 -10.89 22.62 30.58
N ILE A 491 -11.80 22.32 29.67
CA ILE A 491 -11.97 23.03 28.41
C ILE A 491 -12.44 24.48 28.69
N SER A 492 -13.48 24.66 29.52
CA SER A 492 -14.03 25.99 29.88
C SER A 492 -13.00 26.87 30.56
N LYS A 493 -12.21 26.33 31.48
CA LYS A 493 -11.10 27.06 32.14
C LYS A 493 -10.08 27.55 31.13
N LYS A 494 -9.67 26.72 30.20
CA LYS A 494 -8.68 27.05 29.17
C LYS A 494 -9.22 28.03 28.13
N LEU A 495 -10.53 28.04 27.89
CA LEU A 495 -11.21 29.00 27.03
C LEU A 495 -11.41 30.35 27.71
N GLY A 496 -11.05 30.46 28.99
CA GLY A 496 -11.07 31.73 29.75
C GLY A 496 -12.28 31.91 30.65
N LEU A 497 -13.08 30.86 30.92
CA LEU A 497 -14.14 30.94 31.92
C LEU A 497 -13.48 31.11 33.30
N PRO A 498 -13.88 32.14 34.10
CA PRO A 498 -13.29 32.39 35.41
C PRO A 498 -13.43 31.20 36.38
N ASP A 499 -12.38 30.96 37.18
CA ASP A 499 -12.35 29.81 38.11
C ASP A 499 -13.53 29.84 39.10
N TYR A 500 -13.97 31.00 39.60
CA TYR A 500 -15.10 31.12 40.52
C TYR A 500 -16.44 30.60 39.95
N ILE A 501 -16.63 30.71 38.58
CA ILE A 501 -17.82 30.18 37.91
C ILE A 501 -17.70 28.66 37.80
N ILE A 502 -16.48 28.16 37.54
CA ILE A 502 -16.21 26.72 37.45
C ILE A 502 -16.37 26.05 38.82
N ASP A 503 -15.87 26.70 39.88
CA ASP A 503 -15.99 26.20 41.25
C ASP A 503 -17.44 26.25 41.73
N ASP A 504 -18.20 27.25 41.38
CA ASP A 504 -19.66 27.30 41.64
C ASP A 504 -20.39 26.16 40.88
N ALA A 505 -20.11 25.97 39.59
CA ALA A 505 -20.69 24.87 38.79
C ALA A 505 -20.39 23.48 39.36
N ARG A 506 -19.19 23.27 39.96
CA ARG A 506 -18.86 22.03 40.66
C ARG A 506 -19.74 21.80 41.89
N THR A 507 -20.14 22.82 42.61
CA THR A 507 -21.01 22.67 43.79
C THR A 507 -22.43 22.17 43.44
N HIS A 508 -22.81 22.29 42.17
CA HIS A 508 -24.09 21.79 41.62
C HIS A 508 -24.03 20.34 41.13
N LEU A 509 -22.85 19.71 41.13
CA LEU A 509 -22.72 18.28 40.84
C LEU A 509 -22.96 17.45 42.12
N GLU A 510 -23.56 16.28 41.96
CA GLU A 510 -23.69 15.34 43.09
C GLU A 510 -22.33 14.76 43.46
N THR A 511 -22.03 14.62 44.76
CA THR A 511 -20.75 14.13 45.30
C THR A 511 -20.39 12.71 44.86
N ASN A 512 -21.38 11.90 44.49
CA ASN A 512 -21.14 10.54 43.92
C ASN A 512 -20.61 10.57 42.49
N ASP A 513 -21.03 11.55 41.71
CA ASP A 513 -20.59 11.72 40.32
C ASP A 513 -19.13 12.15 40.26
N GLU A 514 -18.66 13.01 41.14
CA GLU A 514 -17.30 13.50 41.23
C GLU A 514 -16.31 12.39 41.59
N ALA A 515 -16.63 11.56 42.59
CA ALA A 515 -15.81 10.40 42.98
C ALA A 515 -15.72 9.33 41.89
N PHE A 516 -16.81 9.14 41.13
CA PHE A 516 -16.84 8.21 39.97
C PHE A 516 -16.01 8.74 38.77
N GLU A 517 -16.11 10.02 38.47
CA GLU A 517 -15.32 10.66 37.40
C GLU A 517 -13.80 10.64 37.70
N ASP A 518 -13.40 10.78 38.99
CA ASP A 518 -11.99 10.66 39.41
C ASP A 518 -11.47 9.22 39.31
N LEU A 519 -12.29 8.21 39.65
CA LEU A 519 -11.95 6.80 39.45
C LEU A 519 -11.76 6.51 37.95
N LEU A 520 -12.66 7.01 37.11
CA LEU A 520 -12.55 6.89 35.63
C LEU A 520 -11.28 7.52 35.11
N ALA A 521 -10.87 8.69 35.62
CA ALA A 521 -9.64 9.36 35.23
C ALA A 521 -8.38 8.51 35.49
N ASN A 522 -8.32 7.87 36.67
CA ASN A 522 -7.20 7.00 37.03
C ASN A 522 -7.15 5.73 36.13
N LEU A 523 -8.32 5.16 35.84
CA LEU A 523 -8.42 4.03 34.90
C LEU A 523 -8.01 4.38 33.49
N GLU A 524 -8.44 5.55 32.99
CA GLU A 524 -8.05 6.08 31.67
C GLU A 524 -6.54 6.24 31.58
N GLN A 525 -5.91 6.91 32.57
CA GLN A 525 -4.47 7.13 32.56
C GLN A 525 -3.66 5.82 32.62
N SER A 526 -4.08 4.86 33.41
CA SER A 526 -3.43 3.55 33.51
C SER A 526 -3.53 2.78 32.18
N ARG A 527 -4.66 2.84 31.52
CA ARG A 527 -4.90 2.11 30.28
C ARG A 527 -4.27 2.78 29.06
N VAL A 528 -4.24 4.12 29.00
CA VAL A 528 -3.44 4.85 27.99
C VAL A 528 -1.99 4.41 28.04
N THR A 529 -1.43 4.23 29.23
CA THR A 529 -0.06 3.71 29.40
C THR A 529 0.05 2.29 28.85
N ILE A 530 -0.90 1.40 29.19
CA ILE A 530 -0.94 0.00 28.73
C ILE A 530 -1.07 -0.08 27.20
N GLU A 531 -1.94 0.75 26.60
CA GLU A 531 -2.12 0.75 25.13
C GLU A 531 -0.86 1.27 24.40
N ASN A 532 -0.19 2.29 24.95
CA ASN A 532 1.07 2.76 24.38
C ASN A 532 2.16 1.69 24.45
N GLU A 533 2.30 1.00 25.60
CA GLU A 533 3.23 -0.12 25.75
C GLU A 533 2.89 -1.28 24.80
N ARG A 534 1.61 -1.56 24.60
CA ARG A 534 1.13 -2.60 23.69
C ARG A 534 1.45 -2.26 22.24
N ALA A 535 1.27 -1.00 21.83
CA ALA A 535 1.62 -0.51 20.51
C ALA A 535 3.14 -0.62 20.25
N GLU A 536 3.97 -0.33 21.27
CA GLU A 536 5.42 -0.53 21.19
C GLU A 536 5.80 -2.01 21.06
N ILE A 537 5.16 -2.89 21.83
CA ILE A 537 5.38 -4.33 21.74
C ILE A 537 5.02 -4.87 20.34
N GLU A 538 3.91 -4.44 19.76
CA GLU A 538 3.53 -4.85 18.40
C GLU A 538 4.53 -4.33 17.34
N ARG A 539 5.05 -3.11 17.49
CA ARG A 539 6.13 -2.57 16.65
C ARG A 539 7.39 -3.43 16.74
N TYR A 540 7.84 -3.72 17.96
CA TYR A 540 9.03 -4.58 18.15
C TYR A 540 8.81 -5.99 17.61
N LYS A 541 7.61 -6.55 17.75
CA LYS A 541 7.25 -7.84 17.16
C LYS A 541 7.33 -7.84 15.62
N ALA A 542 6.85 -6.79 14.99
CA ALA A 542 6.93 -6.63 13.54
C ALA A 542 8.40 -6.49 13.08
N GLU A 543 9.22 -5.74 13.82
CA GLU A 543 10.64 -5.57 13.54
C GLU A 543 11.42 -6.88 13.72
N ILE A 544 11.17 -7.62 14.80
CA ILE A 544 11.75 -8.94 15.06
C ILE A 544 11.39 -9.92 13.95
N ASN A 545 10.14 -9.96 13.51
CA ASN A 545 9.73 -10.82 12.40
C ASN A 545 10.39 -10.42 11.07
N GLY A 546 10.57 -9.13 10.83
CA GLY A 546 11.31 -8.62 9.68
C GLY A 546 12.80 -9.00 9.70
N LEU A 547 13.43 -8.89 10.87
CA LEU A 547 14.81 -9.30 11.08
C LEU A 547 14.99 -10.82 10.93
N LYS A 548 14.07 -11.62 11.47
CA LYS A 548 14.05 -13.07 11.34
C LYS A 548 14.00 -13.51 9.89
N LYS A 549 13.09 -12.92 9.09
CA LYS A 549 12.98 -13.21 7.66
C LYS A 549 14.23 -12.83 6.87
N ARG A 550 14.90 -11.73 7.26
CA ARG A 550 16.19 -11.34 6.66
C ARG A 550 17.32 -12.28 7.04
N LEU A 551 17.29 -12.84 8.25
CA LEU A 551 18.28 -13.83 8.72
C LEU A 551 18.12 -15.14 7.95
N GLU A 552 16.91 -15.67 7.83
CA GLU A 552 16.57 -16.86 7.05
C GLU A 552 17.05 -16.72 5.59
N GLN A 553 16.77 -15.59 4.94
CA GLN A 553 17.25 -15.33 3.58
C GLN A 553 18.78 -15.22 3.47
N LYS A 554 19.46 -14.76 4.53
CA LYS A 554 20.93 -14.75 4.56
C LYS A 554 21.51 -16.15 4.75
N GLU A 555 20.89 -16.97 5.59
CA GLU A 555 21.29 -18.38 5.78
C GLU A 555 21.14 -19.17 4.48
N GLU A 556 20.00 -19.09 3.79
CA GLU A 556 19.81 -19.70 2.48
C GLU A 556 20.89 -19.29 1.47
N ARG A 557 21.18 -18.00 1.35
CA ARG A 557 22.26 -17.51 0.45
C ARG A 557 23.65 -17.97 0.85
N LEU A 558 23.90 -18.19 2.14
CA LEU A 558 25.18 -18.73 2.62
C LEU A 558 25.29 -20.22 2.33
N ASP A 559 24.22 -20.97 2.46
CA ASP A 559 24.18 -22.40 2.14
C ASP A 559 24.32 -22.64 0.64
N GLU A 560 23.64 -21.87 -0.20
CA GLU A 560 23.84 -21.90 -1.66
C GLU A 560 25.29 -21.59 -2.06
N ARG A 561 25.91 -20.57 -1.43
CA ARG A 561 27.31 -20.24 -1.67
C ARG A 561 28.26 -21.36 -1.21
N LYS A 562 27.96 -22.00 -0.10
CA LYS A 562 28.73 -23.12 0.44
C LYS A 562 28.65 -24.33 -0.47
N GLU A 563 27.45 -24.68 -0.95
CA GLU A 563 27.27 -25.76 -1.92
C GLU A 563 28.00 -25.50 -3.23
N LYS A 564 27.92 -24.27 -3.75
CA LYS A 564 28.62 -23.86 -4.97
C LYS A 564 30.16 -23.93 -4.81
N LEU A 565 30.68 -23.52 -3.64
CA LEU A 565 32.09 -23.64 -3.32
C LEU A 565 32.55 -25.10 -3.20
N LEU A 566 31.74 -25.96 -2.55
CA LEU A 566 32.02 -27.39 -2.42
C LEU A 566 31.99 -28.09 -3.79
N ARG A 567 31.02 -27.73 -4.64
CA ARG A 567 30.92 -28.26 -6.00
C ARG A 567 32.14 -27.89 -6.84
N ASN A 568 32.54 -26.61 -6.83
CA ASN A 568 33.73 -26.14 -7.54
C ASN A 568 35.03 -26.82 -7.04
N ALA A 569 35.16 -26.99 -5.71
CA ALA A 569 36.29 -27.67 -5.12
C ALA A 569 36.37 -29.16 -5.50
N ASN A 570 35.22 -29.84 -5.56
CA ASN A 570 35.13 -31.22 -6.00
C ASN A 570 35.45 -31.38 -7.50
N GLU A 571 34.97 -30.46 -8.35
CA GLU A 571 35.28 -30.45 -9.78
C GLU A 571 36.79 -30.20 -10.01
N GLU A 572 37.40 -29.29 -9.23
CA GLU A 572 38.84 -29.03 -9.27
C GLU A 572 39.64 -30.24 -8.81
N ALA A 573 39.25 -30.88 -7.69
CA ALA A 573 39.86 -32.09 -7.21
C ALA A 573 39.81 -33.25 -8.22
N GLN A 574 38.63 -33.45 -8.88
CA GLN A 574 38.48 -34.43 -9.94
C GLN A 574 39.37 -34.15 -11.16
N ARG A 575 39.54 -32.86 -11.53
CA ARG A 575 40.43 -32.46 -12.61
C ARG A 575 41.90 -32.82 -12.28
N ILE A 576 42.35 -32.45 -11.07
CA ILE A 576 43.71 -32.75 -10.61
C ILE A 576 43.98 -34.26 -10.58
N LEU A 577 43.02 -35.06 -10.07
CA LEU A 577 43.14 -36.53 -10.06
C LEU A 577 43.19 -37.13 -11.46
N ARG A 578 42.43 -36.58 -12.42
CA ARG A 578 42.46 -37.00 -13.81
C ARG A 578 43.80 -36.67 -14.49
N GLU A 579 44.32 -35.46 -14.31
CA GLU A 579 45.64 -35.07 -14.80
C GLU A 579 46.78 -35.92 -14.18
N ALA A 580 46.70 -36.19 -12.88
CA ALA A 580 47.64 -37.05 -12.18
C ALA A 580 47.61 -38.51 -12.74
N LYS A 581 46.42 -39.06 -12.99
CA LYS A 581 46.22 -40.40 -13.59
C LYS A 581 46.79 -40.45 -15.02
N GLU A 582 46.48 -39.49 -15.86
CA GLU A 582 47.03 -39.41 -17.23
C GLU A 582 48.54 -39.31 -17.25
N THR A 583 49.11 -38.52 -16.32
CA THR A 583 50.58 -38.42 -16.17
C THR A 583 51.22 -39.72 -15.70
N ALA A 584 50.57 -40.43 -14.76
CA ALA A 584 51.05 -41.73 -14.29
C ALA A 584 50.98 -42.79 -15.43
N ASP A 585 49.85 -42.83 -16.17
CA ASP A 585 49.67 -43.73 -17.28
C ASP A 585 50.69 -43.47 -18.42
N GLN A 586 51.02 -42.21 -18.67
CA GLN A 586 52.02 -41.79 -19.66
C GLN A 586 53.41 -42.18 -19.23
N THR A 587 53.73 -42.01 -17.95
CA THR A 587 55.01 -42.41 -17.36
C THR A 587 55.20 -43.93 -17.37
N ILE A 588 54.14 -44.68 -17.04
CA ILE A 588 54.15 -46.17 -17.12
C ILE A 588 54.36 -46.64 -18.57
N ARG A 589 53.72 -46.01 -19.56
CA ARG A 589 53.96 -46.30 -20.97
C ARG A 589 55.38 -46.02 -21.42
N ASN A 590 55.95 -44.90 -20.96
CA ASN A 590 57.34 -44.51 -21.26
C ASN A 590 58.34 -45.53 -20.62
N ILE A 591 58.12 -45.93 -19.35
CA ILE A 591 58.95 -46.92 -18.66
C ILE A 591 58.85 -48.27 -19.35
N ASN A 592 57.66 -48.71 -19.77
CA ASN A 592 57.52 -49.98 -20.49
C ASN A 592 58.16 -49.94 -21.89
N LYS A 593 58.19 -48.82 -22.58
CA LYS A 593 58.93 -48.64 -23.83
C LYS A 593 60.46 -48.66 -23.62
N LEU A 594 60.98 -48.09 -22.55
CA LEU A 594 62.40 -48.06 -22.18
C LEU A 594 62.89 -49.43 -21.67
N ALA A 595 62.02 -50.23 -21.03
CA ALA A 595 62.35 -51.58 -20.59
C ALA A 595 62.58 -52.61 -21.75
N GLN A 596 62.10 -52.28 -22.95
CA GLN A 596 62.30 -53.06 -24.18
C GLN A 596 63.55 -52.71 -25.00
N SER A 597 64.34 -51.65 -24.59
CA SER A 597 65.56 -51.23 -25.25
C SER A 597 66.74 -51.30 -24.27
N SER A 598 67.74 -52.06 -24.59
CA SER A 598 69.00 -52.30 -23.79
C SER A 598 69.88 -51.05 -23.65
N GLY A 599 69.62 -50.24 -22.55
CA GLY A 599 70.38 -48.99 -22.29
C GLY A 599 69.83 -48.20 -21.09
N VAL A 600 69.45 -48.83 -20.06
CA VAL A 600 68.34 -48.42 -19.15
C VAL A 600 68.75 -47.49 -17.97
N GLY A 601 69.99 -47.17 -17.76
CA GLY A 601 70.35 -46.45 -16.53
C GLY A 601 70.08 -44.94 -16.47
N LYS A 602 70.41 -44.16 -17.50
CA LYS A 602 70.37 -42.70 -17.52
C LYS A 602 68.98 -42.13 -17.89
N GLU A 603 68.24 -42.85 -18.71
CA GLU A 603 66.90 -42.38 -19.18
C GLU A 603 65.82 -42.65 -18.13
N LEU A 604 65.93 -43.69 -17.32
CA LEU A 604 65.05 -43.97 -16.21
C LEU A 604 65.15 -42.92 -15.07
N GLU A 605 66.37 -42.42 -14.82
CA GLU A 605 66.61 -41.33 -13.86
C GLU A 605 66.08 -39.98 -14.38
N ALA A 606 66.09 -39.73 -15.69
CA ALA A 606 65.54 -38.57 -16.31
C ALA A 606 63.98 -38.57 -16.24
N GLU A 607 63.32 -39.72 -16.43
CA GLU A 607 61.85 -39.79 -16.27
C GLU A 607 61.43 -39.75 -14.80
N ARG A 608 62.19 -40.33 -13.87
CA ARG A 608 61.97 -40.10 -12.40
C ARG A 608 62.11 -38.63 -11.97
N SER A 609 63.04 -37.93 -12.55
CA SER A 609 63.25 -36.51 -12.27
C SER A 609 62.12 -35.70 -12.80
N LYS A 610 61.59 -35.97 -14.01
CA LYS A 610 60.38 -35.30 -14.57
C LYS A 610 59.09 -35.57 -13.76
N LEU A 611 58.97 -36.81 -13.22
CA LEU A 611 57.86 -37.18 -12.37
C LEU A 611 57.93 -36.38 -11.03
N ARG A 612 59.15 -36.29 -10.46
CA ARG A 612 59.39 -35.49 -9.24
C ARG A 612 59.08 -33.99 -9.44
N GLU A 613 59.54 -33.42 -10.56
CA GLU A 613 59.21 -32.01 -10.88
C GLU A 613 57.71 -31.73 -11.05
N LYS A 614 56.97 -32.70 -11.65
CA LYS A 614 55.51 -32.58 -11.78
C LYS A 614 54.81 -32.72 -10.44
N LEU A 615 55.22 -33.65 -9.59
CA LEU A 615 54.70 -33.84 -8.22
C LEU A 615 54.98 -32.60 -7.34
N ASP A 616 56.19 -32.02 -7.43
CA ASP A 616 56.54 -30.79 -6.74
C ASP A 616 55.72 -29.58 -7.26
N LYS A 617 55.29 -29.54 -8.53
CA LYS A 617 54.39 -28.53 -9.04
C LYS A 617 52.96 -28.71 -8.53
N VAL A 618 52.46 -29.95 -8.40
CA VAL A 618 51.13 -30.25 -7.84
C VAL A 618 51.10 -29.93 -6.34
N ASP A 619 52.18 -30.29 -5.60
CA ASP A 619 52.32 -29.93 -4.18
C ASP A 619 52.40 -28.42 -3.95
N LYS A 620 53.06 -27.67 -4.84
CA LYS A 620 53.07 -26.19 -4.79
C LYS A 620 51.73 -25.56 -5.11
N ASN A 621 50.93 -26.19 -5.96
CA ASN A 621 49.56 -25.70 -6.26
C ASN A 621 48.55 -26.12 -5.19
N LEU A 622 48.74 -27.20 -4.46
CA LEU A 622 47.93 -27.65 -3.32
C LEU A 622 48.29 -26.97 -2.00
N SER A 623 49.49 -26.40 -1.87
CA SER A 623 49.84 -25.61 -0.71
C SER A 623 49.13 -24.27 -0.76
N ILE A 624 48.03 -24.15 -0.01
CA ILE A 624 47.40 -22.86 0.35
C ILE A 624 48.54 -21.97 0.93
N LYS A 625 48.75 -20.81 0.29
CA LYS A 625 49.65 -19.80 0.81
C LYS A 625 49.18 -19.39 2.21
N ASN A 626 49.64 -20.04 3.25
CA ASN A 626 49.63 -19.49 4.59
C ASN A 626 50.65 -18.35 4.62
N GLU A 627 50.19 -17.13 4.55
CA GLU A 627 51.02 -15.96 4.89
C GLU A 627 51.43 -16.08 6.36
N LYS A 628 52.61 -16.60 6.59
CA LYS A 628 53.27 -16.58 7.89
C LYS A 628 53.88 -15.20 8.09
N GLY A 629 53.11 -14.28 8.68
CA GLY A 629 53.67 -13.16 9.40
C GLY A 629 54.48 -13.64 10.64
N PRO A 630 55.45 -12.88 11.17
CA PRO A 630 56.27 -13.33 12.27
C PRO A 630 55.42 -13.57 13.52
N LYS A 631 55.38 -14.82 14.00
CA LYS A 631 54.70 -15.24 15.23
C LYS A 631 55.36 -14.56 16.45
N LYS A 632 54.71 -13.54 17.03
CA LYS A 632 55.01 -13.12 18.40
C LYS A 632 54.47 -14.19 19.35
N MET A 633 55.35 -15.00 19.92
CA MET A 633 54.97 -15.94 20.98
C MET A 633 54.49 -15.17 22.22
N ILE A 634 53.26 -15.41 22.63
CA ILE A 634 52.67 -14.84 23.82
C ILE A 634 53.18 -15.59 25.05
N SER A 635 53.77 -14.87 26.00
CA SER A 635 54.23 -15.46 27.27
C SER A 635 53.01 -15.77 28.17
N PRO A 636 52.91 -16.95 28.81
CA PRO A 636 51.78 -17.34 29.67
C PRO A 636 51.47 -16.35 30.80
N LYS A 637 52.45 -15.56 31.21
CA LYS A 637 52.31 -14.53 32.26
C LYS A 637 51.66 -13.24 31.82
N LYS A 638 51.39 -13.06 30.51
CA LYS A 638 50.78 -11.83 29.97
C LYS A 638 49.27 -11.92 29.67
N ILE A 639 48.66 -13.10 29.79
CA ILE A 639 47.25 -13.32 29.54
C ILE A 639 46.47 -13.19 30.85
N LYS A 640 45.42 -12.36 30.82
CA LYS A 640 44.46 -12.17 31.90
C LYS A 640 43.09 -12.69 31.50
N ILE A 641 42.27 -13.12 32.47
CA ILE A 641 40.87 -13.46 32.23
C ILE A 641 40.17 -12.17 31.80
N GLY A 642 39.45 -12.23 30.67
CA GLY A 642 38.79 -11.10 30.04
C GLY A 642 39.52 -10.48 28.84
N ASP A 643 40.74 -10.90 28.56
CA ASP A 643 41.50 -10.40 27.41
C ASP A 643 40.84 -10.86 26.10
N GLY A 644 40.74 -9.93 25.12
CA GLY A 644 40.32 -10.23 23.78
C GLY A 644 41.40 -10.99 23.01
N VAL A 645 41.07 -12.16 22.47
CA VAL A 645 42.00 -13.00 21.72
C VAL A 645 41.39 -13.45 20.40
N LYS A 646 42.23 -13.64 19.38
CA LYS A 646 41.89 -14.27 18.13
C LYS A 646 42.45 -15.68 18.13
N VAL A 647 41.57 -16.68 17.94
CA VAL A 647 41.99 -18.08 17.77
C VAL A 647 42.38 -18.27 16.31
N LEU A 648 43.65 -18.55 16.07
CA LEU A 648 44.26 -18.60 14.74
C LEU A 648 43.76 -19.79 13.92
N SER A 649 43.58 -20.97 14.55
CA SER A 649 43.09 -22.19 13.90
C SER A 649 41.64 -22.08 13.40
N MET A 650 40.82 -21.28 14.10
CA MET A 650 39.39 -21.09 13.78
C MET A 650 39.10 -19.73 13.15
N ASN A 651 40.09 -18.82 13.11
CA ASN A 651 39.94 -17.42 12.66
C ASN A 651 38.77 -16.66 13.32
N LEU A 652 38.48 -16.98 14.61
CA LEU A 652 37.41 -16.39 15.39
C LEU A 652 37.98 -15.53 16.53
N LYS A 653 37.28 -14.43 16.82
CA LYS A 653 37.58 -13.57 17.97
C LYS A 653 36.82 -14.11 19.20
N GLY A 654 37.47 -14.11 20.37
CA GLY A 654 36.88 -14.55 21.63
C GLY A 654 37.54 -13.87 22.84
N THR A 655 37.00 -14.13 24.03
CA THR A 655 37.53 -13.67 25.33
C THR A 655 38.08 -14.81 26.15
N VAL A 656 39.19 -14.59 26.81
CA VAL A 656 39.81 -15.57 27.70
C VAL A 656 38.94 -15.80 28.94
N SER A 657 38.51 -17.06 29.16
CA SER A 657 37.65 -17.42 30.27
C SER A 657 38.44 -18.04 31.43
N THR A 658 39.59 -18.66 31.19
CA THR A 658 40.45 -19.25 32.24
C THR A 658 41.91 -18.96 31.98
N LEU A 659 42.76 -18.96 33.04
CA LEU A 659 44.18 -18.87 32.88
C LEU A 659 44.76 -20.16 32.29
N PRO A 660 45.88 -20.11 31.53
CA PRO A 660 46.51 -21.29 30.96
C PRO A 660 46.97 -22.30 32.02
N ASN A 661 46.70 -23.60 31.75
CA ASN A 661 47.20 -24.67 32.59
C ASN A 661 48.71 -24.96 32.33
N ALA A 662 49.28 -25.93 33.06
CA ALA A 662 50.70 -26.29 32.94
C ALA A 662 51.10 -26.75 31.52
N LYS A 663 50.14 -27.13 30.67
CA LYS A 663 50.35 -27.54 29.26
C LYS A 663 50.12 -26.38 28.28
N GLY A 664 49.70 -25.21 28.76
CA GLY A 664 49.42 -24.03 27.93
C GLY A 664 48.02 -23.97 27.35
N ASP A 665 47.09 -24.82 27.80
CA ASP A 665 45.71 -24.83 27.33
C ASP A 665 44.83 -23.94 28.24
N LEU A 666 43.93 -23.19 27.62
CA LEU A 666 42.97 -22.28 28.27
C LEU A 666 41.62 -22.28 27.54
N TYR A 667 40.56 -21.94 28.26
CA TYR A 667 39.25 -21.80 27.66
C TYR A 667 39.04 -20.38 27.13
N VAL A 668 38.61 -20.33 25.87
CA VAL A 668 38.25 -19.09 25.18
C VAL A 668 36.76 -19.11 24.87
N GLN A 669 36.05 -18.07 25.24
CA GLN A 669 34.63 -17.86 24.91
C GLN A 669 34.55 -17.11 23.59
N MET A 670 33.93 -17.77 22.58
CA MET A 670 33.69 -17.24 21.23
C MET A 670 32.18 -17.18 21.00
N GLY A 671 31.55 -16.07 21.37
CA GLY A 671 30.11 -15.94 21.36
C GLY A 671 29.44 -16.92 22.35
N ILE A 672 28.64 -17.84 21.85
CA ILE A 672 27.93 -18.87 22.63
C ILE A 672 28.82 -20.10 22.90
N LEU A 673 29.88 -20.28 22.13
CA LEU A 673 30.79 -21.45 22.21
C LEU A 673 31.97 -21.18 23.14
N ARG A 674 32.27 -22.14 24.04
CA ARG A 674 33.44 -22.17 24.89
C ARG A 674 34.35 -23.33 24.46
N SER A 675 35.52 -23.02 23.95
CA SER A 675 36.48 -24.04 23.45
C SER A 675 37.80 -24.03 24.20
N LEU A 676 38.39 -25.22 24.38
CA LEU A 676 39.75 -25.38 24.94
C LEU A 676 40.76 -25.13 23.80
N VAL A 677 41.62 -24.12 23.95
CA VAL A 677 42.59 -23.70 22.94
C VAL A 677 43.97 -23.55 23.56
N ASN A 678 44.99 -23.91 22.83
CA ASN A 678 46.35 -23.78 23.31
C ASN A 678 46.87 -22.33 23.10
N ILE A 679 47.62 -21.80 24.03
CA ILE A 679 48.20 -20.45 24.01
C ILE A 679 48.98 -20.14 22.72
N LYS A 680 49.58 -21.15 22.08
CA LYS A 680 50.32 -21.02 20.80
C LYS A 680 49.41 -20.72 19.60
N ASP A 681 48.12 -20.92 19.76
CA ASP A 681 47.09 -20.72 18.75
C ASP A 681 46.27 -19.42 18.97
N LEU A 682 46.77 -18.55 19.85
CA LEU A 682 46.13 -17.31 20.22
C LEU A 682 46.95 -16.08 19.80
N GLU A 683 46.28 -15.04 19.41
CA GLU A 683 46.79 -13.70 19.15
C GLU A 683 46.01 -12.69 20.02
N LEU A 684 46.69 -11.88 20.82
CA LEU A 684 46.07 -10.84 21.64
C LEU A 684 45.61 -9.69 20.75
N LEU A 685 44.36 -9.22 20.98
CA LEU A 685 43.82 -8.06 20.35
C LEU A 685 43.91 -6.86 21.30
N ASP A 686 44.46 -5.74 20.83
CA ASP A 686 44.61 -4.49 21.62
C ASP A 686 43.31 -3.68 21.78
N GLU A 687 42.16 -4.23 21.41
CA GLU A 687 40.86 -3.60 21.59
C GLU A 687 40.13 -4.15 22.81
N PRO A 688 39.53 -3.30 23.70
CA PRO A 688 38.72 -3.77 24.81
C PRO A 688 37.47 -4.47 24.25
N SER A 689 37.36 -5.79 24.39
CA SER A 689 36.19 -6.53 24.02
C SER A 689 35.06 -6.28 25.01
N VAL A 690 33.92 -5.88 24.52
CA VAL A 690 32.67 -5.80 25.29
C VAL A 690 32.30 -7.25 25.67
N SER A 691 32.52 -7.59 26.94
CA SER A 691 32.11 -8.89 27.49
C SER A 691 30.60 -8.96 27.60
N GLY A 692 29.96 -9.85 26.84
CA GLY A 692 28.57 -10.29 27.12
C GLY A 692 28.54 -11.09 28.44
N PRO A 693 27.40 -11.17 29.15
CA PRO A 693 27.30 -11.73 30.49
C PRO A 693 27.61 -13.23 30.51
N GLY A 694 28.63 -13.60 31.23
CA GLY A 694 28.98 -14.99 31.50
C GLY A 694 27.99 -15.63 32.48
N LEU A 695 27.54 -16.82 32.10
CA LEU A 695 26.80 -17.73 33.00
C LEU A 695 27.81 -18.31 34.04
N ASP A 696 27.82 -17.78 35.23
CA ASP A 696 28.44 -18.42 36.37
C ASP A 696 27.44 -19.20 37.22
N SER A 697 27.86 -20.41 37.52
CA SER A 697 27.22 -21.50 38.23
C SER A 697 26.54 -21.13 39.53
N ALA A 698 25.45 -21.80 39.73
CA ALA A 698 24.62 -21.80 40.92
C ALA A 698 25.39 -21.90 42.26
N LYS A 699 25.25 -20.88 43.11
CA LYS A 699 25.16 -21.06 44.57
C LYS A 699 23.96 -20.33 45.11
N LYS A 700 23.09 -21.10 45.76
CA LYS A 700 21.91 -20.64 46.50
C LYS A 700 22.31 -19.54 47.47
N ASN A 701 21.64 -18.40 47.38
CA ASN A 701 21.15 -17.66 48.56
C ASN A 701 20.17 -16.55 48.14
N THR A 702 18.98 -16.70 48.72
CA THR A 702 17.98 -15.72 49.15
C THR A 702 17.90 -14.34 48.50
N GLY A 703 16.88 -14.15 47.67
CA GLY A 703 15.92 -13.06 47.83
C GLY A 703 16.32 -11.62 47.70
N SER A 704 17.18 -11.20 46.73
CA SER A 704 17.27 -9.74 46.37
C SER A 704 17.76 -9.46 44.97
N GLY A 705 17.96 -10.46 44.12
CA GLY A 705 18.61 -10.33 42.81
C GLY A 705 17.69 -9.97 41.62
N LYS A 706 16.36 -9.96 41.78
CA LYS A 706 15.43 -9.72 40.67
C LYS A 706 15.11 -8.25 40.39
N ILE A 707 15.46 -7.34 41.29
CA ILE A 707 15.18 -5.90 41.13
C ILE A 707 16.30 -5.15 40.41
N LYS A 708 17.52 -5.70 40.35
CA LYS A 708 18.71 -5.01 39.77
C LYS A 708 18.77 -5.02 38.23
N MET A 709 18.09 -5.96 37.56
CA MET A 709 18.23 -6.09 36.10
C MET A 709 17.24 -5.23 35.27
N SER A 710 16.15 -4.74 35.90
CA SER A 710 15.18 -3.90 35.19
C SER A 710 15.51 -2.40 35.22
N LYS A 711 16.40 -1.95 36.13
CA LYS A 711 16.74 -0.53 36.28
C LYS A 711 17.89 -0.05 35.39
N SER A 712 18.77 -0.92 34.91
CA SER A 712 19.93 -0.50 34.09
C SER A 712 19.57 -0.06 32.67
N PHE A 713 18.37 -0.37 32.21
CA PHE A 713 17.88 0.05 30.86
C PHE A 713 16.98 1.28 30.87
N SER A 714 16.63 1.85 32.03
CA SER A 714 15.65 2.94 32.13
C SER A 714 16.18 4.27 32.66
N VAL A 715 17.46 4.35 33.08
CA VAL A 715 18.01 5.62 33.59
C VAL A 715 18.59 6.45 32.47
N SER A 716 17.97 7.63 32.22
CA SER A 716 18.46 8.60 31.23
C SER A 716 19.86 9.11 31.63
N PRO A 717 20.81 9.29 30.71
CA PRO A 717 22.11 9.90 30.98
C PRO A 717 22.03 11.40 31.28
N GLU A 718 20.84 11.98 31.28
CA GLU A 718 20.60 13.39 31.55
C GLU A 718 19.38 13.61 32.44
N ILE A 719 19.49 14.55 33.41
CA ILE A 719 18.39 15.07 34.21
C ILE A 719 18.23 16.56 34.01
N ASN A 720 16.99 17.02 33.84
CA ASN A 720 16.67 18.43 33.72
C ASN A 720 16.00 18.95 35.00
N LEU A 721 16.61 19.96 35.62
CA LEU A 721 16.16 20.61 36.84
C LEU A 721 15.73 22.08 36.62
N ILE A 722 15.64 22.51 35.38
CA ILE A 722 15.26 23.90 35.05
C ILE A 722 13.84 24.21 35.53
N GLY A 723 13.68 25.32 36.24
CA GLY A 723 12.38 25.74 36.77
C GLY A 723 12.06 25.26 38.20
N MET A 724 12.91 24.37 38.77
CA MET A 724 12.76 23.90 40.15
C MET A 724 13.47 24.86 41.14
N THR A 725 12.93 24.96 42.36
CA THR A 725 13.66 25.57 43.49
C THR A 725 14.79 24.64 43.96
N VAL A 726 15.75 25.18 44.72
CA VAL A 726 16.86 24.34 45.24
C VAL A 726 16.36 23.23 46.12
N ASP A 727 15.34 23.48 46.94
CA ASP A 727 14.79 22.51 47.87
C ASP A 727 14.01 21.41 47.20
N GLU A 728 13.38 21.69 46.05
CA GLU A 728 12.72 20.68 45.22
C GLU A 728 13.70 19.88 44.36
N ALA A 729 14.75 20.52 43.86
CA ALA A 729 15.69 19.88 42.94
C ALA A 729 16.64 18.88 43.63
N ILE A 730 17.04 19.13 44.90
CA ILE A 730 18.01 18.30 45.61
C ILE A 730 17.47 16.86 45.84
N PRO A 731 16.24 16.62 46.32
CA PRO A 731 15.69 15.26 46.46
C PRO A 731 15.58 14.51 45.12
N VAL A 732 15.18 15.21 44.07
CA VAL A 732 15.05 14.63 42.71
C VAL A 732 16.43 14.26 42.14
N LEU A 733 17.40 15.13 42.31
CA LEU A 733 18.78 14.90 41.92
C LEU A 733 19.41 13.72 42.67
N ASP A 734 19.18 13.62 43.99
CA ASP A 734 19.75 12.59 44.85
C ASP A 734 19.27 11.20 44.41
N LYS A 735 17.96 11.08 44.25
CA LYS A 735 17.34 9.86 43.71
C LYS A 735 17.89 9.47 42.33
N TYR A 736 17.98 10.45 41.42
CA TYR A 736 18.50 10.22 40.07
C TYR A 736 19.98 9.75 40.10
N LEU A 737 20.83 10.40 40.90
CA LEU A 737 22.26 10.06 41.00
C LEU A 737 22.45 8.67 41.62
N ASP A 738 21.63 8.27 42.59
CA ASP A 738 21.64 6.92 43.17
C ASP A 738 21.23 5.88 42.11
N ASP A 739 20.15 6.14 41.37
CA ASP A 739 19.68 5.27 40.28
C ASP A 739 20.73 5.18 39.16
N ALA A 740 21.38 6.26 38.80
CA ALA A 740 22.43 6.34 37.77
C ALA A 740 23.70 5.59 38.22
N TYR A 741 24.10 5.73 39.49
CA TYR A 741 25.26 5.02 40.08
C TYR A 741 24.99 3.50 40.15
N LEU A 742 23.76 3.09 40.54
CA LEU A 742 23.35 1.69 40.57
C LEU A 742 23.20 1.09 39.16
N ALA A 743 22.92 1.92 38.17
CA ALA A 743 22.92 1.55 36.74
C ALA A 743 24.31 1.51 36.11
N HIS A 744 25.37 1.80 36.88
CA HIS A 744 26.79 1.86 36.43
C HIS A 744 27.02 2.82 35.24
N LEU A 745 26.31 3.94 35.20
CA LEU A 745 26.61 4.98 34.25
C LEU A 745 27.97 5.65 34.59
N PRO A 746 28.90 5.76 33.65
CA PRO A 746 30.21 6.34 33.94
C PRO A 746 30.15 7.84 34.19
N LYS A 747 29.21 8.52 33.51
CA LYS A 747 28.97 9.97 33.66
C LYS A 747 27.51 10.32 33.34
N VAL A 748 27.02 11.40 33.95
CA VAL A 748 25.67 11.93 33.73
C VAL A 748 25.69 13.45 33.58
N ARG A 749 24.67 14.00 32.91
CA ARG A 749 24.47 15.43 32.70
C ARG A 749 23.34 15.93 33.61
N VAL A 750 23.62 16.98 34.37
CA VAL A 750 22.66 17.67 35.23
C VAL A 750 22.42 19.07 34.67
N VAL A 751 21.24 19.30 34.10
CA VAL A 751 20.86 20.54 33.47
C VAL A 751 20.11 21.41 34.49
N HIS A 752 20.72 22.55 34.92
CA HIS A 752 20.16 23.45 35.92
C HIS A 752 19.90 24.87 35.38
N GLY A 753 20.27 25.12 34.13
CA GLY A 753 20.09 26.41 33.47
C GLY A 753 21.10 27.48 33.92
N ARG A 754 21.03 28.64 33.23
CA ARG A 754 21.96 29.78 33.50
C ARG A 754 21.43 30.79 34.55
N GLY A 755 20.13 30.84 34.84
CA GLY A 755 19.42 31.76 35.74
C GLY A 755 20.25 32.55 36.73
N THR A 756 19.75 32.78 37.95
CA THR A 756 20.47 33.50 39.05
C THR A 756 21.69 32.74 39.61
N GLY A 757 21.91 31.52 39.20
CA GLY A 757 22.99 30.66 39.70
C GLY A 757 22.70 29.97 41.05
N ALA A 758 21.56 30.22 41.66
CA ALA A 758 21.21 29.62 42.97
C ALA A 758 21.08 28.11 42.87
N LEU A 759 20.41 27.59 41.81
CA LEU A 759 20.25 26.16 41.58
C LEU A 759 21.59 25.49 41.28
N LYS A 760 22.45 26.08 40.46
CA LYS A 760 23.83 25.62 40.22
C LYS A 760 24.62 25.52 41.52
N ALA A 761 24.59 26.56 42.35
CA ALA A 761 25.29 26.55 43.64
C ALA A 761 24.77 25.47 44.61
N GLY A 762 23.43 25.25 44.62
CA GLY A 762 22.78 24.18 45.36
C GLY A 762 23.25 22.81 44.92
N VAL A 763 23.17 22.50 43.61
CA VAL A 763 23.63 21.24 42.99
C VAL A 763 25.09 20.97 43.28
N HIS A 764 26.00 21.96 43.08
CA HIS A 764 27.44 21.78 43.37
C HIS A 764 27.74 21.53 44.83
N ARG A 765 26.99 22.20 45.78
CA ARG A 765 27.11 21.96 47.21
C ARG A 765 26.67 20.58 47.62
N HIS A 766 25.65 20.04 46.97
CA HIS A 766 25.14 18.68 47.20
C HIS A 766 26.10 17.63 46.64
N LEU A 767 26.56 17.77 45.42
CA LEU A 767 27.52 16.83 44.77
C LEU A 767 28.82 16.66 45.56
N LYS A 768 29.32 17.71 46.21
CA LYS A 768 30.51 17.64 47.09
C LYS A 768 30.33 16.69 48.31
N LYS A 769 29.09 16.42 48.72
CA LYS A 769 28.81 15.56 49.89
C LYS A 769 28.67 14.09 49.54
N LEU A 770 28.51 13.75 48.26
CA LEU A 770 28.25 12.40 47.80
C LEU A 770 29.56 11.61 47.61
N LYS A 771 29.75 10.51 48.33
CA LYS A 771 30.96 9.68 48.34
C LYS A 771 31.22 8.92 47.03
N TYR A 772 30.19 8.68 46.24
CA TYR A 772 30.29 7.93 44.99
C TYR A 772 30.51 8.83 43.76
N VAL A 773 30.45 10.14 43.89
CA VAL A 773 30.85 11.10 42.85
C VAL A 773 32.39 11.21 42.87
N GLN A 774 33.03 10.96 41.75
CA GLN A 774 34.47 11.08 41.57
C GLN A 774 34.86 12.55 41.34
N GLU A 775 34.21 13.19 40.38
CA GLU A 775 34.43 14.60 40.04
C GLU A 775 33.18 15.18 39.37
N PHE A 776 33.07 16.48 39.37
CA PHE A 776 32.07 17.17 38.59
C PHE A 776 32.64 18.47 38.02
N ARG A 777 32.28 18.78 36.77
CA ARG A 777 32.67 19.99 36.04
C ARG A 777 31.50 20.66 35.37
N LEU A 778 31.64 21.92 34.99
CA LEU A 778 30.67 22.56 34.09
C LEU A 778 30.83 21.95 32.67
N GLY A 779 29.76 22.02 31.92
CA GLY A 779 29.77 21.61 30.50
C GLY A 779 30.68 22.53 29.67
N ASP A 780 31.37 21.98 28.68
CA ASP A 780 32.14 22.71 27.69
C ASP A 780 31.27 23.24 26.55
N PHE A 781 31.89 23.99 25.62
CA PHE A 781 31.21 24.47 24.42
C PHE A 781 30.63 23.30 23.62
N GLY A 782 29.28 23.25 23.46
CA GLY A 782 28.55 22.10 22.87
C GLY A 782 27.94 21.15 23.89
N GLU A 783 28.32 21.15 25.15
CA GLU A 783 27.75 20.34 26.24
C GLU A 783 26.69 21.09 27.06
N GLY A 784 26.40 22.36 26.74
CA GLY A 784 25.41 23.21 27.43
C GLY A 784 26.04 24.30 28.30
N ASP A 785 27.35 24.52 28.21
CA ASP A 785 28.13 25.59 28.90
C ASP A 785 27.85 25.67 30.41
N THR A 786 27.80 26.87 30.95
CA THR A 786 27.57 27.15 32.37
C THR A 786 26.18 26.75 32.89
N GLY A 787 25.25 26.31 32.04
CA GLY A 787 23.90 25.84 32.38
C GLY A 787 23.82 24.34 32.72
N VAL A 788 24.92 23.60 32.55
CA VAL A 788 24.99 22.14 32.74
C VAL A 788 26.17 21.77 33.62
N THR A 789 26.01 20.77 34.46
CA THR A 789 27.10 20.15 35.24
C THR A 789 27.23 18.68 34.81
N ILE A 790 28.44 18.28 34.41
CA ILE A 790 28.77 16.89 34.12
C ILE A 790 29.28 16.26 35.40
N VAL A 791 28.67 15.14 35.82
CA VAL A 791 29.05 14.38 37.03
C VAL A 791 29.64 13.05 36.58
N THR A 792 30.82 12.72 37.09
CA THR A 792 31.52 11.44 36.84
C THR A 792 31.50 10.64 38.13
N PHE A 793 31.11 9.37 38.05
CA PHE A 793 31.06 8.44 39.19
C PHE A 793 32.38 7.68 39.38
N LYS A 794 32.59 7.17 40.60
CA LYS A 794 33.75 6.35 40.94
C LYS A 794 33.70 4.95 40.39
#